data_a1701bff59bd17ac74cb25bb5cf4ba3f
#
_entry.id   a1701bff59bd17ac74cb25bb5cf4ba3f
#
_cell.length_a   1.000
_cell.length_b   1.000
_cell.length_c   1.000
_cell.angle_alpha   90.00
_cell.angle_beta   90.00
_cell.angle_gamma   90.00
#
_symmetry.space_group_name_H-M   'P 1'
#
loop_
_entity.id
_entity.type
_entity.pdbx_description
1 polymer ?
#
loop_
_entity_poly.entity_id
_entity_poly.type
_entity_poly.pdbx_seq_one_letter_code
_entity_poly.pdbx_strand_id
1 'polypeptide(L)'
;MDEIRLQIKDYKYIKKGKVLMKQKDILYLTPKQLKDAYKKQLPNLWKFAQESASLESFKEAITNYISRPEYQETAESKTMHRLLSHDSKPVFDLSTEQQVAIDTFAHIYHFLTSNITEDQTSETITNYHPHTRMEKLASADNTATDLFIDFFFQWMQLDYPVENTLTKGQALGAMKRWPTSMNCEVETICKQNKARMIPLLIAKVAKRTPGNSKYYFTKDMSEAEKVISIENWWNDYLFQLAMAIRSPEELNLFLGHSLSKEMMNLLLLAKEKGIPTFATPYYLTLLNTGMDGYDDSSVRSYILYTRELVETFGEIRAWEKEDIVEAGKPNAAGWILPGHNIHRRYPEVAILIPDTVGRACGGLCASCQRMYDFQSGRLNFNLKDLQPKETWAEKLTRLMDFYEKDPQLKDILITGGDALMSSNRSLKEIFDAVINMAERKREANKSRSKGEKYAEMKRVRLGSRLLAYLPMRIDKELIETLRNFRIRGEKAGIERFVIQTHFQSPLEITPQAAEAVRMILDAGWYITNQLVYTVAASRLGHTTQLRHELNKIGILTYYTFSVKGFRENHAVFTPIARSMHEQKQEKVYGKLEEREKSDLFNRLYIEKENPRIALNSFMQEFNVPFLATDRNVLNLPAIGKSMTFKLIGYKASGERILEFDHDHTRLHSPIINQLGKVNITENKSLSAYLRQLDGMGEDISLYEDIWQYNEGATEKVFELYKLG
;
A
#
# COMPACT_ATOMS: atom_id res chain seq x y z
N MET A 1 -23.43 34.25 -12.00
CA MET A 1 -23.48 32.88 -11.45
C MET A 1 -22.19 32.49 -10.71
N ASP A 2 -21.07 33.08 -11.05
CA ASP A 2 -19.78 32.81 -10.36
C ASP A 2 -19.62 33.50 -9.00
N GLU A 3 -20.22 34.67 -8.82
CA GLU A 3 -20.25 35.32 -7.51
C GLU A 3 -21.10 34.58 -6.46
N ILE A 4 -22.16 33.89 -6.88
CA ILE A 4 -22.98 33.05 -5.97
C ILE A 4 -22.24 31.76 -5.59
N ARG A 5 -21.36 31.22 -6.46
CA ARG A 5 -20.54 30.05 -6.14
C ARG A 5 -19.41 30.36 -5.16
N LEU A 6 -18.83 31.56 -5.20
CA LEU A 6 -17.86 32.04 -4.23
C LEU A 6 -18.49 32.21 -2.83
N GLN A 7 -19.69 32.77 -2.75
CA GLN A 7 -20.40 32.95 -1.48
C GLN A 7 -20.78 31.60 -0.80
N ILE A 8 -21.05 30.54 -1.56
CA ILE A 8 -21.36 29.21 -0.98
C ILE A 8 -20.11 28.50 -0.43
N LYS A 9 -18.92 28.72 -1.00
CA LYS A 9 -17.67 28.22 -0.44
C LYS A 9 -17.29 28.89 0.88
N ASP A 10 -17.56 30.18 1.01
CA ASP A 10 -17.29 30.93 2.24
C ASP A 10 -18.30 30.62 3.36
N TYR A 11 -19.50 30.18 3.04
CA TYR A 11 -20.55 29.87 4.03
C TYR A 11 -20.25 28.64 4.91
N LYS A 12 -19.36 27.71 4.47
CA LYS A 12 -18.96 26.54 5.24
C LYS A 12 -18.14 26.89 6.50
N TYR A 13 -17.53 28.05 6.54
CA TYR A 13 -16.66 28.51 7.63
C TYR A 13 -17.33 29.51 8.60
N ILE A 14 -18.62 29.77 8.42
CA ILE A 14 -19.38 30.67 9.30
C ILE A 14 -20.40 29.83 10.08
N LYS A 15 -19.97 29.14 11.12
CA LYS A 15 -20.89 28.53 12.09
C LYS A 15 -20.93 29.41 13.35
N LYS A 16 -22.12 29.78 13.80
CA LYS A 16 -22.35 30.61 15.01
C LYS A 16 -21.69 32.01 14.99
N GLY A 17 -21.54 32.62 13.79
CA GLY A 17 -21.00 34.00 13.69
C GLY A 17 -19.48 34.12 13.86
N LYS A 18 -18.73 33.03 13.84
CA LYS A 18 -17.26 33.02 13.87
C LYS A 18 -16.72 32.63 12.50
N VAL A 19 -15.73 33.36 12.00
CA VAL A 19 -14.92 32.99 10.84
C VAL A 19 -13.86 32.00 11.32
N LEU A 20 -13.97 30.73 10.90
CA LEU A 20 -12.96 29.74 11.17
C LEU A 20 -11.81 29.87 10.15
N MET A 21 -10.59 29.65 10.59
CA MET A 21 -9.43 29.56 9.67
C MET A 21 -9.58 28.35 8.75
N LYS A 22 -9.09 28.49 7.52
CA LYS A 22 -9.06 27.37 6.59
C LYS A 22 -8.05 26.32 7.07
N GLN A 23 -8.35 25.06 6.86
CA GLN A 23 -7.47 23.95 7.21
C GLN A 23 -6.04 24.14 6.67
N LYS A 24 -5.92 24.52 5.40
CA LYS A 24 -4.63 24.75 4.77
C LYS A 24 -3.79 25.79 5.53
N ASP A 25 -4.39 26.87 5.98
CA ASP A 25 -3.67 27.92 6.69
C ASP A 25 -3.13 27.43 8.04
N ILE A 26 -3.88 26.58 8.73
CA ILE A 26 -3.47 26.02 10.04
C ILE A 26 -2.28 25.06 9.91
N LEU A 27 -2.18 24.31 8.81
CA LEU A 27 -1.09 23.35 8.58
C LEU A 27 0.31 24.02 8.52
N TYR A 28 0.36 25.32 8.23
CA TYR A 28 1.60 26.07 8.05
C TYR A 28 1.82 27.15 9.10
N LEU A 29 1.05 27.16 10.20
CA LEU A 29 1.22 28.14 11.27
C LEU A 29 2.52 27.91 12.04
N THR A 30 3.18 28.98 12.40
CA THR A 30 4.25 28.95 13.40
C THR A 30 3.68 28.62 14.80
N PRO A 31 4.49 28.15 15.75
CA PRO A 31 4.03 27.86 17.11
C PRO A 31 3.28 29.03 17.76
N LYS A 32 3.76 30.26 17.58
CA LYS A 32 3.11 31.46 18.11
C LYS A 32 1.75 31.70 17.48
N GLN A 33 1.67 31.63 16.14
CA GLN A 33 0.41 31.78 15.41
C GLN A 33 -0.60 30.69 15.78
N LEU A 34 -0.13 29.43 15.94
CA LEU A 34 -0.99 28.34 16.35
C LEU A 34 -1.52 28.54 17.77
N LYS A 35 -0.70 29.04 18.69
CA LYS A 35 -1.14 29.38 20.06
C LYS A 35 -2.19 30.47 20.04
N ASP A 36 -2.04 31.51 19.20
CA ASP A 36 -3.06 32.53 18.98
C ASP A 36 -4.36 31.95 18.37
N ALA A 37 -4.23 30.97 17.47
CA ALA A 37 -5.36 30.24 16.92
C ALA A 37 -6.12 29.42 17.99
N TYR A 38 -5.43 28.72 18.88
CA TYR A 38 -6.02 28.05 20.04
C TYR A 38 -6.81 29.04 20.89
N LYS A 39 -6.18 30.14 21.29
CA LYS A 39 -6.81 31.18 22.09
C LYS A 39 -8.07 31.75 21.45
N LYS A 40 -8.05 31.99 20.15
CA LYS A 40 -9.12 32.63 19.41
C LYS A 40 -10.25 31.68 19.04
N GLN A 41 -9.93 30.46 18.64
CA GLN A 41 -10.88 29.52 18.07
C GLN A 41 -11.34 28.44 19.06
N LEU A 42 -10.49 28.07 20.02
CA LEU A 42 -10.76 27.10 21.08
C LEU A 42 -10.69 27.75 22.48
N PRO A 43 -11.51 28.79 22.73
CA PRO A 43 -11.41 29.57 23.96
C PRO A 43 -11.65 28.76 25.23
N ASN A 44 -12.47 27.69 25.15
CA ASN A 44 -12.73 26.83 26.31
C ASN A 44 -11.48 26.03 26.67
N LEU A 45 -10.84 25.39 25.69
CA LEU A 45 -9.61 24.64 25.90
C LEU A 45 -8.47 25.55 26.41
N TRP A 46 -8.35 26.73 25.78
CA TRP A 46 -7.39 27.74 26.25
C TRP A 46 -7.61 28.13 27.70
N LYS A 47 -8.88 28.39 28.08
CA LYS A 47 -9.27 28.73 29.45
C LYS A 47 -8.93 27.60 30.42
N PHE A 48 -9.24 26.35 30.07
CA PHE A 48 -8.91 25.20 30.92
C PHE A 48 -7.40 25.13 31.19
N ALA A 49 -6.58 25.32 30.17
CA ALA A 49 -5.13 25.32 30.33
C ALA A 49 -4.62 26.44 31.24
N GLN A 50 -5.20 27.66 31.13
CA GLN A 50 -4.79 28.83 31.91
C GLN A 50 -5.25 28.76 33.38
N GLU A 51 -6.40 28.20 33.64
CA GLU A 51 -7.00 28.12 34.99
C GLU A 51 -6.56 26.86 35.77
N SER A 52 -5.97 25.88 35.09
CA SER A 52 -5.48 24.66 35.73
C SER A 52 -4.11 24.87 36.35
N ALA A 53 -3.97 24.48 37.63
CA ALA A 53 -2.73 24.58 38.36
C ALA A 53 -1.75 23.39 38.05
N SER A 54 -2.29 22.29 37.53
CA SER A 54 -1.53 21.08 37.22
C SER A 54 -2.08 20.36 35.99
N LEU A 55 -1.34 19.38 35.48
CA LEU A 55 -1.79 18.51 34.39
C LEU A 55 -3.05 17.73 34.77
N GLU A 56 -3.15 17.29 36.04
CA GLU A 56 -4.31 16.54 36.56
C GLU A 56 -5.57 17.41 36.54
N SER A 57 -5.47 18.65 37.04
CA SER A 57 -6.62 19.58 37.01
C SER A 57 -7.01 19.99 35.57
N PHE A 58 -6.05 20.04 34.64
CA PHE A 58 -6.32 20.25 33.21
C PHE A 58 -7.07 19.08 32.60
N LYS A 59 -6.63 17.83 32.89
CA LYS A 59 -7.32 16.62 32.44
C LYS A 59 -8.73 16.52 33.00
N GLU A 60 -8.92 16.84 34.28
CA GLU A 60 -10.24 16.86 34.92
C GLU A 60 -11.18 17.87 34.23
N ALA A 61 -10.69 19.08 33.93
CA ALA A 61 -11.46 20.08 33.23
C ALA A 61 -11.87 19.63 31.80
N ILE A 62 -10.96 18.97 31.08
CA ILE A 62 -11.27 18.39 29.76
C ILE A 62 -12.29 17.26 29.93
N THR A 63 -12.08 16.33 30.87
CA THR A 63 -12.98 15.20 31.09
C THR A 63 -14.40 15.69 31.38
N ASN A 64 -14.54 16.67 32.24
CA ASN A 64 -15.83 17.28 32.58
C ASN A 64 -16.47 17.95 31.35
N TYR A 65 -15.68 18.57 30.48
CA TYR A 65 -16.19 19.21 29.28
C TYR A 65 -16.71 18.21 28.25
N ILE A 66 -15.94 17.16 27.95
CA ILE A 66 -16.31 16.17 26.93
C ILE A 66 -17.37 15.17 27.44
N SER A 67 -17.60 15.08 28.75
CA SER A 67 -18.66 14.26 29.38
C SER A 67 -20.04 14.90 29.26
N ARG A 68 -20.19 16.07 28.68
CA ARG A 68 -21.49 16.68 28.45
C ARG A 68 -22.30 15.87 27.44
N PRO A 69 -23.64 15.84 27.57
CA PRO A 69 -24.51 15.03 26.75
C PRO A 69 -24.29 15.26 25.21
N GLU A 70 -24.00 16.52 24.84
CA GLU A 70 -23.77 16.91 23.43
C GLU A 70 -22.52 16.28 22.79
N TYR A 71 -21.56 15.81 23.60
CA TYR A 71 -20.31 15.22 23.11
C TYR A 71 -20.19 13.70 23.35
N GLN A 72 -20.99 13.14 24.25
CA GLN A 72 -20.82 11.77 24.75
C GLN A 72 -20.73 10.70 23.67
N GLU A 73 -21.42 10.88 22.57
CA GLU A 73 -21.47 9.91 21.47
C GLU A 73 -20.50 10.22 20.32
N THR A 74 -19.77 11.35 20.37
CA THR A 74 -18.84 11.70 19.29
C THR A 74 -17.58 10.83 19.32
N ALA A 75 -17.01 10.55 18.14
CA ALA A 75 -15.76 9.78 18.02
C ALA A 75 -14.60 10.50 18.73
N GLU A 76 -14.55 11.83 18.62
CA GLU A 76 -13.55 12.69 19.25
C GLU A 76 -13.65 12.66 20.77
N SER A 77 -14.86 12.74 21.31
CA SER A 77 -15.07 12.62 22.76
C SER A 77 -14.57 11.25 23.27
N LYS A 78 -14.95 10.16 22.60
CA LYS A 78 -14.48 8.82 22.95
C LYS A 78 -12.96 8.70 22.86
N THR A 79 -12.35 9.31 21.86
CA THR A 79 -10.89 9.32 21.70
C THR A 79 -10.22 10.10 22.83
N MET A 80 -10.72 11.29 23.16
CA MET A 80 -10.18 12.11 24.25
C MET A 80 -10.34 11.44 25.59
N HIS A 81 -11.51 10.82 25.88
CA HIS A 81 -11.68 10.01 27.08
C HIS A 81 -10.68 8.89 27.18
N ARG A 82 -10.41 8.19 26.07
CA ARG A 82 -9.43 7.11 26.02
C ARG A 82 -8.01 7.61 26.30
N LEU A 83 -7.64 8.76 25.71
CA LEU A 83 -6.32 9.36 25.95
C LEU A 83 -6.18 9.90 27.40
N LEU A 84 -7.26 10.28 28.03
CA LEU A 84 -7.28 10.79 29.40
C LEU A 84 -7.39 9.71 30.46
N SER A 85 -7.99 8.55 30.13
CA SER A 85 -8.29 7.49 31.10
C SER A 85 -7.01 6.87 31.66
N HIS A 86 -6.71 7.23 32.89
CA HIS A 86 -5.76 6.55 33.76
C HIS A 86 -6.53 5.95 34.92
N ASP A 87 -6.39 4.67 35.07
CA ASP A 87 -6.54 4.15 36.43
C ASP A 87 -5.42 4.77 37.27
N SER A 88 -5.76 5.21 38.48
CA SER A 88 -4.87 5.79 39.49
C SER A 88 -3.80 4.79 39.99
N LYS A 89 -3.14 4.10 39.09
CA LYS A 89 -2.06 3.16 39.39
C LYS A 89 -0.76 3.90 39.63
N PRO A 90 0.11 3.40 40.52
CA PRO A 90 1.43 3.93 40.68
C PRO A 90 2.20 3.97 39.36
N VAL A 91 3.05 4.97 39.15
CA VAL A 91 3.82 5.22 37.90
C VAL A 91 4.58 3.96 37.42
N PHE A 92 4.94 3.07 38.33
CA PHE A 92 5.68 1.84 38.03
C PHE A 92 4.83 0.72 37.39
N ASP A 93 3.50 0.84 37.42
CA ASP A 93 2.56 -0.17 36.91
C ASP A 93 1.82 0.29 35.64
N LEU A 94 2.23 1.42 35.07
CA LEU A 94 1.60 1.95 33.86
C LEU A 94 2.04 1.15 32.64
N SER A 95 1.08 0.79 31.78
CA SER A 95 1.40 0.26 30.47
C SER A 95 2.06 1.34 29.59
N THR A 96 2.76 0.91 28.54
CA THR A 96 3.37 1.84 27.56
C THR A 96 2.33 2.78 26.98
N GLU A 97 1.12 2.28 26.72
CA GLU A 97 0.01 3.05 26.16
C GLU A 97 -0.46 4.14 27.12
N GLN A 98 -0.58 3.81 28.39
CA GLN A 98 -0.98 4.76 29.44
C GLN A 98 0.06 5.86 29.58
N GLN A 99 1.34 5.51 29.57
CA GLN A 99 2.43 6.49 29.61
C GLN A 99 2.38 7.44 28.42
N VAL A 100 2.19 6.92 27.22
CA VAL A 100 2.08 7.74 25.99
C VAL A 100 0.89 8.69 26.04
N ALA A 101 -0.24 8.25 26.58
CA ALA A 101 -1.41 9.11 26.75
C ALA A 101 -1.15 10.26 27.75
N ILE A 102 -0.45 9.95 28.88
CA ILE A 102 0.00 10.98 29.83
C ILE A 102 0.88 11.99 29.13
N ASP A 103 1.93 11.50 28.45
CA ASP A 103 2.89 12.34 27.78
C ASP A 103 2.25 13.23 26.72
N THR A 104 1.26 12.69 25.98
CA THR A 104 0.47 13.46 25.01
C THR A 104 -0.20 14.66 25.65
N PHE A 105 -0.96 14.46 26.73
CA PHE A 105 -1.64 15.57 27.41
C PHE A 105 -0.69 16.50 28.15
N ALA A 106 0.42 15.99 28.67
CA ALA A 106 1.47 16.81 29.29
C ALA A 106 2.09 17.77 28.26
N HIS A 107 2.40 17.31 27.06
CA HIS A 107 2.92 18.15 25.98
C HIS A 107 1.93 19.24 25.58
N ILE A 108 0.65 18.88 25.42
CA ILE A 108 -0.40 19.84 25.05
C ILE A 108 -0.59 20.88 26.15
N TYR A 109 -0.67 20.46 27.41
CA TYR A 109 -0.81 21.35 28.56
C TYR A 109 0.38 22.32 28.63
N HIS A 110 1.59 21.80 28.54
CA HIS A 110 2.80 22.61 28.54
C HIS A 110 2.87 23.61 27.37
N PHE A 111 2.51 23.17 26.18
CA PHE A 111 2.40 24.04 25.01
C PHE A 111 1.41 25.21 25.24
N LEU A 112 0.25 24.93 25.81
CA LEU A 112 -0.79 25.94 26.02
C LEU A 112 -0.42 26.92 27.16
N THR A 113 0.29 26.48 28.19
CA THR A 113 0.61 27.28 29.37
C THR A 113 1.95 28.01 29.28
N SER A 114 2.89 27.56 28.45
CA SER A 114 4.20 28.19 28.33
C SER A 114 4.16 29.55 27.62
N ASN A 115 5.03 30.48 28.07
CA ASN A 115 5.33 31.70 27.32
C ASN A 115 6.35 31.37 26.22
N ILE A 116 5.86 31.09 25.02
CA ILE A 116 6.72 30.70 23.90
C ILE A 116 7.29 31.95 23.24
N THR A 117 8.60 32.12 23.31
CA THR A 117 9.36 32.97 22.40
C THR A 117 9.84 32.12 21.21
N GLU A 118 10.00 32.72 20.04
CA GLU A 118 10.35 32.00 18.79
C GLU A 118 11.59 31.11 18.92
N ASP A 119 12.56 31.51 19.75
CA ASP A 119 13.81 30.76 19.98
C ASP A 119 13.64 29.55 20.93
N GLN A 120 12.67 29.55 21.82
CA GLN A 120 12.52 28.51 22.85
C GLN A 120 11.73 27.28 22.40
N THR A 121 10.89 27.40 21.39
CA THR A 121 10.08 26.27 20.88
C THR A 121 10.93 25.20 20.24
N SER A 122 11.93 25.57 19.50
CA SER A 122 12.89 24.65 18.86
C SER A 122 13.72 23.89 19.89
N GLU A 123 14.13 24.52 20.99
CA GLU A 123 14.95 23.90 22.04
C GLU A 123 14.12 23.07 23.04
N THR A 124 12.95 23.52 23.44
CA THR A 124 12.14 22.82 24.45
C THR A 124 11.52 21.54 23.88
N ILE A 125 11.12 21.54 22.60
CA ILE A 125 10.59 20.37 21.92
C ILE A 125 11.70 19.40 21.50
N THR A 126 12.92 19.88 21.21
CA THR A 126 14.07 19.05 20.83
C THR A 126 14.81 18.46 22.02
N ASN A 127 14.70 19.00 23.23
CA ASN A 127 15.36 18.45 24.42
C ASN A 127 14.71 17.16 24.94
N TYR A 128 13.49 16.85 24.52
CA TYR A 128 12.83 15.60 24.87
C TYR A 128 13.30 14.36 24.10
N HIS A 129 14.05 14.51 22.98
CA HIS A 129 14.59 13.38 22.22
C HIS A 129 16.02 13.60 21.74
N PRO A 130 17.03 13.05 22.47
CA PRO A 130 18.44 13.18 22.08
C PRO A 130 18.84 12.48 20.78
N HIS A 131 17.94 11.75 20.12
CA HIS A 131 18.26 10.97 18.92
C HIS A 131 17.95 11.68 17.57
N THR A 132 17.40 12.88 17.56
CA THR A 132 16.96 13.58 16.35
C THR A 132 17.88 14.72 15.89
N ARG A 133 19.20 14.52 15.96
CA ARG A 133 20.14 15.48 15.35
C ARG A 133 19.95 15.64 13.83
N MET A 134 19.34 14.68 13.15
CA MET A 134 19.03 14.76 11.71
C MET A 134 17.70 15.46 11.40
N GLU A 135 16.73 15.45 12.31
CA GLU A 135 15.47 16.20 12.14
C GLU A 135 15.66 17.72 12.23
N LYS A 136 16.72 18.17 12.92
CA LYS A 136 17.08 19.60 12.94
C LYS A 136 17.42 20.20 11.58
N LEU A 137 17.80 19.39 10.60
CA LEU A 137 18.10 19.86 9.23
C LEU A 137 16.85 19.90 8.33
N ALA A 138 15.82 19.13 8.68
CA ALA A 138 14.53 19.12 7.96
C ALA A 138 13.51 20.12 8.52
N SER A 139 13.69 20.59 9.75
CA SER A 139 12.81 21.53 10.44
C SER A 139 13.29 22.98 10.37
N ALA A 140 13.89 23.40 9.27
CA ALA A 140 14.16 24.82 9.01
C ALA A 140 12.88 25.65 8.78
N ASP A 141 11.72 25.00 8.79
CA ASP A 141 10.42 25.66 8.79
C ASP A 141 9.97 25.95 10.22
N ASN A 142 9.66 27.19 10.49
CA ASN A 142 9.02 27.70 11.71
C ASN A 142 7.59 27.18 11.93
N THR A 143 7.27 25.95 11.51
CA THR A 143 5.96 25.33 11.69
C THR A 143 5.79 24.80 13.11
N ALA A 144 4.59 24.91 13.65
CA ALA A 144 4.27 24.28 14.92
C ALA A 144 4.45 22.76 14.81
N THR A 145 4.77 22.08 15.93
CA THR A 145 4.84 20.63 15.91
C THR A 145 3.49 20.04 15.53
N ASP A 146 3.52 19.00 14.75
CA ASP A 146 2.35 18.35 14.20
C ASP A 146 1.39 17.83 15.28
N LEU A 147 1.92 17.43 16.44
CA LEU A 147 1.10 17.06 17.60
C LEU A 147 0.07 18.13 17.94
N PHE A 148 0.49 19.38 17.99
CA PHE A 148 -0.39 20.49 18.39
C PHE A 148 -1.38 20.88 17.28
N ILE A 149 -0.96 20.71 16.03
CA ILE A 149 -1.85 20.92 14.87
C ILE A 149 -2.92 19.82 14.84
N ASP A 150 -2.51 18.56 14.96
CA ASP A 150 -3.42 17.41 14.94
C ASP A 150 -4.42 17.46 16.11
N PHE A 151 -3.95 17.83 17.30
CA PHE A 151 -4.83 18.01 18.45
C PHE A 151 -5.79 19.19 18.28
N PHE A 152 -5.33 20.31 17.68
CA PHE A 152 -6.20 21.44 17.34
C PHE A 152 -7.37 21.00 16.46
N PHE A 153 -7.11 20.24 15.41
CA PHE A 153 -8.17 19.76 14.52
C PHE A 153 -9.08 18.74 15.17
N GLN A 154 -8.58 17.87 16.03
CA GLN A 154 -9.45 16.96 16.78
C GLN A 154 -10.40 17.72 17.70
N TRP A 155 -9.90 18.75 18.38
CA TRP A 155 -10.76 19.59 19.22
C TRP A 155 -11.75 20.41 18.37
N MET A 156 -11.29 20.90 17.22
CA MET A 156 -12.19 21.60 16.28
C MET A 156 -13.32 20.70 15.79
N GLN A 157 -13.06 19.42 15.54
CA GLN A 157 -14.10 18.47 15.15
C GLN A 157 -15.11 18.21 16.26
N LEU A 158 -14.68 18.25 17.51
CA LEU A 158 -15.57 18.14 18.68
C LEU A 158 -16.54 19.34 18.75
N ASP A 159 -16.01 20.56 18.71
CA ASP A 159 -16.80 21.79 18.84
C ASP A 159 -17.56 22.15 17.55
N TYR A 160 -17.00 21.82 16.39
CA TYR A 160 -17.50 22.19 15.05
C TYR A 160 -17.38 20.99 14.09
N PRO A 161 -18.20 19.94 14.27
CA PRO A 161 -18.13 18.76 13.41
C PRO A 161 -18.31 19.14 11.94
N VAL A 162 -17.36 18.68 11.12
CA VAL A 162 -17.38 18.85 9.67
C VAL A 162 -17.94 17.60 9.05
N GLU A 163 -19.07 17.69 8.38
CA GLU A 163 -19.53 16.64 7.49
C GLU A 163 -19.00 16.94 6.07
N ASN A 164 -17.94 16.28 5.70
CA ASN A 164 -17.47 16.36 4.32
C ASN A 164 -18.30 15.41 3.44
N THR A 165 -19.30 15.96 2.79
CA THR A 165 -20.13 15.22 1.84
C THR A 165 -19.62 15.45 0.42
N LEU A 166 -18.69 14.58 0.00
CA LEU A 166 -18.29 14.53 -1.40
C LEU A 166 -19.52 14.20 -2.26
N THR A 167 -19.81 15.01 -3.27
CA THR A 167 -20.88 14.69 -4.22
C THR A 167 -20.42 13.63 -5.21
N LYS A 168 -21.35 12.83 -5.76
CA LYS A 168 -21.05 11.83 -6.79
C LYS A 168 -20.32 12.45 -8.00
N GLY A 169 -20.71 13.68 -8.39
CA GLY A 169 -20.05 14.42 -9.48
C GLY A 169 -18.59 14.78 -9.17
N GLN A 170 -18.31 15.25 -7.96
CA GLN A 170 -16.93 15.53 -7.52
C GLN A 170 -16.08 14.25 -7.47
N ALA A 171 -16.65 13.17 -6.95
CA ALA A 171 -16.00 11.89 -6.88
C ALA A 171 -15.64 11.35 -8.28
N LEU A 172 -16.60 11.34 -9.21
CA LEU A 172 -16.38 10.95 -10.61
C LEU A 172 -15.38 11.87 -11.33
N GLY A 173 -15.41 13.18 -11.06
CA GLY A 173 -14.43 14.13 -11.56
C GLY A 173 -13.02 13.80 -11.07
N ALA A 174 -12.89 13.45 -9.80
CA ALA A 174 -11.61 13.05 -9.22
C ALA A 174 -11.04 11.77 -9.87
N MET A 175 -11.87 10.78 -10.17
CA MET A 175 -11.45 9.56 -10.89
C MET A 175 -10.90 9.88 -12.28
N LYS A 176 -11.54 10.77 -13.02
CA LYS A 176 -11.13 11.14 -14.40
C LYS A 176 -9.74 11.77 -14.49
N ARG A 177 -9.18 12.27 -13.38
CA ARG A 177 -7.80 12.77 -13.31
C ARG A 177 -6.75 11.69 -13.55
N TRP A 178 -7.11 10.41 -13.42
CA TRP A 178 -6.21 9.27 -13.41
C TRP A 178 -6.41 8.39 -14.65
N PRO A 179 -5.82 8.76 -15.79
CA PRO A 179 -5.98 7.99 -17.02
C PRO A 179 -5.19 6.67 -16.96
N THR A 180 -5.61 5.70 -17.77
CA THR A 180 -4.79 4.55 -18.10
C THR A 180 -3.84 4.88 -19.25
N SER A 181 -2.81 4.06 -19.47
CA SER A 181 -1.95 4.19 -20.65
C SER A 181 -2.62 3.72 -21.95
N MET A 182 -3.89 3.38 -21.91
CA MET A 182 -4.75 3.16 -23.07
C MET A 182 -5.41 4.46 -23.57
N ASN A 183 -5.30 5.56 -22.80
CA ASN A 183 -5.72 6.89 -23.20
C ASN A 183 -4.76 7.43 -24.28
N CYS A 184 -5.29 8.03 -25.33
CA CYS A 184 -4.50 8.46 -26.50
C CYS A 184 -3.43 9.52 -26.18
N GLU A 185 -3.68 10.42 -25.22
CA GLU A 185 -2.70 11.42 -24.79
C GLU A 185 -1.53 10.75 -24.05
N VAL A 186 -1.84 9.84 -23.12
CA VAL A 186 -0.83 9.07 -22.39
C VAL A 186 -0.04 8.20 -23.34
N GLU A 187 -0.71 7.51 -24.27
CA GLU A 187 -0.06 6.68 -25.30
C GLU A 187 0.91 7.49 -26.14
N THR A 188 0.52 8.72 -26.50
CA THR A 188 1.39 9.63 -27.30
C THR A 188 2.66 9.97 -26.52
N ILE A 189 2.55 10.32 -25.22
CA ILE A 189 3.72 10.62 -24.38
C ILE A 189 4.60 9.36 -24.23
N CYS A 190 3.99 8.19 -24.02
CA CYS A 190 4.73 6.92 -23.95
C CYS A 190 5.53 6.64 -25.25
N LYS A 191 4.94 6.90 -26.42
CA LYS A 191 5.62 6.78 -27.74
C LYS A 191 6.78 7.79 -27.88
N GLN A 192 6.58 9.02 -27.44
CA GLN A 192 7.65 10.04 -27.43
C GLN A 192 8.79 9.64 -26.50
N ASN A 193 8.48 9.14 -25.29
CA ASN A 193 9.47 8.62 -24.36
C ASN A 193 10.25 7.45 -24.96
N LYS A 194 9.58 6.50 -25.61
CA LYS A 194 10.22 5.41 -26.33
C LYS A 194 11.17 5.94 -27.42
N ALA A 195 10.70 6.85 -28.26
CA ALA A 195 11.49 7.44 -29.31
C ALA A 195 12.76 8.13 -28.78
N ARG A 196 12.66 8.87 -27.68
CA ARG A 196 13.80 9.48 -26.99
C ARG A 196 14.82 8.45 -26.51
N MET A 197 14.35 7.29 -26.04
CA MET A 197 15.22 6.24 -25.48
C MET A 197 15.90 5.39 -26.57
N ILE A 198 15.39 5.30 -27.79
CA ILE A 198 15.95 4.46 -28.86
C ILE A 198 17.43 4.78 -29.12
N PRO A 199 17.87 6.04 -29.32
CA PRO A 199 19.28 6.34 -29.51
C PRO A 199 20.18 5.91 -28.36
N LEU A 200 19.68 6.04 -27.13
CA LEU A 200 20.39 5.61 -25.90
C LEU A 200 20.52 4.08 -25.85
N LEU A 201 19.50 3.37 -26.27
CA LEU A 201 19.51 1.91 -26.39
C LEU A 201 20.46 1.45 -27.45
N ILE A 202 20.52 2.13 -28.63
CA ILE A 202 21.49 1.87 -29.67
C ILE A 202 22.92 2.00 -29.15
N ALA A 203 23.22 3.10 -28.42
CA ALA A 203 24.53 3.31 -27.80
C ALA A 203 24.87 2.23 -26.74
N LYS A 204 23.86 1.73 -26.03
CA LYS A 204 24.01 0.65 -25.03
C LYS A 204 24.26 -0.71 -25.68
N VAL A 205 23.56 -1.03 -26.79
CA VAL A 205 23.72 -2.26 -27.55
C VAL A 205 25.04 -2.27 -28.30
N ALA A 206 25.51 -1.11 -28.86
CA ALA A 206 26.75 -1.00 -29.57
C ALA A 206 28.00 -1.41 -28.74
N LYS A 207 27.90 -1.39 -27.41
CA LYS A 207 28.97 -1.87 -26.50
C LYS A 207 28.98 -3.40 -26.34
N ARG A 208 28.06 -4.13 -26.97
CA ARG A 208 27.91 -5.58 -26.86
C ARG A 208 28.45 -6.31 -28.06
N THR A 209 28.85 -7.54 -27.85
CA THR A 209 29.42 -8.42 -28.88
C THR A 209 28.66 -9.74 -28.93
N PRO A 210 28.73 -10.51 -30.05
CA PRO A 210 28.09 -11.83 -30.15
C PRO A 210 28.49 -12.81 -29.06
N GLY A 211 29.69 -12.68 -28.50
CA GLY A 211 30.20 -13.56 -27.45
C GLY A 211 29.59 -13.30 -26.09
N ASN A 212 28.97 -12.13 -25.83
CA ASN A 212 28.45 -11.75 -24.52
C ASN A 212 26.95 -11.40 -24.51
N SER A 213 26.31 -11.32 -25.67
CA SER A 213 24.89 -10.95 -25.76
C SER A 213 24.23 -11.48 -27.02
N LYS A 214 22.97 -11.89 -26.95
CA LYS A 214 22.15 -12.15 -28.15
C LYS A 214 21.68 -10.86 -28.84
N TYR A 215 21.80 -9.70 -28.16
CA TYR A 215 21.45 -8.39 -28.68
C TYR A 215 22.74 -7.63 -29.01
N TYR A 216 23.09 -7.59 -30.26
CA TYR A 216 24.28 -6.90 -30.80
C TYR A 216 24.03 -6.42 -32.20
N PHE A 217 24.82 -5.46 -32.67
CA PHE A 217 24.82 -5.00 -34.06
C PHE A 217 26.01 -5.58 -34.82
N THR A 218 25.77 -5.95 -36.06
CA THR A 218 26.87 -6.26 -36.98
C THR A 218 27.54 -4.96 -37.46
N LYS A 219 28.78 -5.06 -37.92
CA LYS A 219 29.59 -3.88 -38.30
C LYS A 219 29.00 -3.10 -39.50
N ASP A 220 28.20 -3.78 -40.32
CA ASP A 220 27.67 -3.22 -41.57
C ASP A 220 26.27 -2.62 -41.43
N MET A 221 25.69 -2.66 -40.22
CA MET A 221 24.35 -2.12 -39.99
C MET A 221 24.32 -0.59 -40.01
N SER A 222 23.45 -0.05 -40.87
CA SER A 222 23.11 1.37 -40.87
C SER A 222 22.35 1.80 -39.58
N GLU A 223 22.31 3.09 -39.31
CA GLU A 223 21.53 3.61 -38.16
C GLU A 223 20.05 3.26 -38.27
N ALA A 224 19.47 3.26 -39.48
CA ALA A 224 18.07 2.87 -39.67
C ALA A 224 17.85 1.39 -39.34
N GLU A 225 18.74 0.49 -39.71
CA GLU A 225 18.67 -0.94 -39.38
C GLU A 225 18.83 -1.17 -37.87
N LYS A 226 19.66 -0.38 -37.19
CA LYS A 226 19.79 -0.42 -35.72
C LYS A 226 18.49 0.00 -35.05
N VAL A 227 17.83 1.05 -35.54
CA VAL A 227 16.49 1.48 -35.03
C VAL A 227 15.48 0.35 -35.20
N ILE A 228 15.40 -0.24 -36.41
CA ILE A 228 14.50 -1.37 -36.69
C ILE A 228 14.79 -2.55 -35.76
N SER A 229 16.06 -2.85 -35.50
CA SER A 229 16.45 -3.91 -34.58
C SER A 229 15.96 -3.65 -33.14
N ILE A 230 16.14 -2.42 -32.64
CA ILE A 230 15.63 -2.03 -31.31
C ILE A 230 14.09 -2.15 -31.23
N GLU A 231 13.39 -1.70 -32.28
CA GLU A 231 11.92 -1.80 -32.35
C GLU A 231 11.46 -3.26 -32.35
N ASN A 232 12.13 -4.15 -33.06
CA ASN A 232 11.84 -5.59 -33.07
C ASN A 232 12.12 -6.25 -31.73
N TRP A 233 13.19 -5.86 -31.01
CA TRP A 233 13.53 -6.39 -29.70
C TRP A 233 12.72 -5.78 -28.58
N TRP A 234 12.04 -4.65 -28.79
CA TRP A 234 11.32 -3.92 -27.76
C TRP A 234 10.33 -4.79 -26.98
N ASN A 235 9.64 -5.69 -27.66
CA ASN A 235 8.67 -6.60 -27.06
C ASN A 235 9.28 -7.92 -26.56
N ASP A 236 10.61 -8.08 -26.61
CA ASP A 236 11.30 -9.18 -25.96
C ASP A 236 11.63 -8.81 -24.50
N TYR A 237 11.04 -9.52 -23.55
CA TYR A 237 11.25 -9.24 -22.12
C TYR A 237 12.73 -9.38 -21.71
N LEU A 238 13.48 -10.30 -22.34
CA LEU A 238 14.91 -10.46 -22.08
C LEU A 238 15.70 -9.25 -22.58
N PHE A 239 15.28 -8.61 -23.67
CA PHE A 239 15.86 -7.35 -24.10
C PHE A 239 15.63 -6.25 -23.06
N GLN A 240 14.42 -6.11 -22.56
CA GLN A 240 14.09 -5.13 -21.53
C GLN A 240 14.95 -5.32 -20.26
N LEU A 241 15.13 -6.56 -19.81
CA LEU A 241 16.00 -6.90 -18.67
C LEU A 241 17.48 -6.66 -18.97
N ALA A 242 17.93 -6.99 -20.20
CA ALA A 242 19.31 -6.76 -20.64
C ALA A 242 19.65 -5.27 -20.73
N MET A 243 18.66 -4.44 -21.09
CA MET A 243 18.77 -2.98 -21.22
C MET A 243 18.36 -2.24 -19.96
N ALA A 244 18.00 -2.93 -18.87
CA ALA A 244 17.56 -2.28 -17.63
C ALA A 244 18.57 -1.24 -17.14
N ILE A 245 18.04 -0.16 -16.63
CA ILE A 245 18.77 0.97 -16.05
C ILE A 245 19.17 0.61 -14.63
N ARG A 246 20.44 0.79 -14.29
CA ARG A 246 21.02 0.30 -13.02
C ARG A 246 21.82 1.35 -12.24
N SER A 247 21.77 2.61 -12.65
CA SER A 247 22.38 3.70 -11.89
C SER A 247 21.53 4.96 -11.94
N PRO A 248 21.64 5.85 -10.94
CA PRO A 248 20.98 7.15 -10.92
C PRO A 248 21.31 8.01 -12.13
N GLU A 249 22.57 7.99 -12.56
CA GLU A 249 23.06 8.78 -13.67
C GLU A 249 22.42 8.31 -15.00
N GLU A 250 22.38 6.99 -15.20
CA GLU A 250 21.72 6.38 -16.36
C GLU A 250 20.21 6.65 -16.32
N LEU A 251 19.59 6.58 -15.14
CA LEU A 251 18.16 6.89 -14.96
C LEU A 251 17.86 8.32 -15.41
N ASN A 252 18.62 9.30 -14.94
CA ASN A 252 18.42 10.69 -15.34
C ASN A 252 18.62 10.91 -16.86
N LEU A 253 19.61 10.25 -17.43
CA LEU A 253 19.84 10.28 -18.89
C LEU A 253 18.61 9.75 -19.65
N PHE A 254 18.08 8.58 -19.28
CA PHE A 254 16.91 7.96 -19.90
C PHE A 254 15.63 8.77 -19.67
N LEU A 255 15.56 9.57 -18.60
CA LEU A 255 14.48 10.51 -18.34
C LEU A 255 14.71 11.89 -18.97
N GLY A 256 15.69 12.03 -19.88
CA GLY A 256 15.98 13.28 -20.59
C GLY A 256 16.50 14.40 -19.67
N HIS A 257 17.23 14.05 -18.62
CA HIS A 257 17.78 14.97 -17.60
C HIS A 257 16.70 15.77 -16.85
N SER A 258 15.50 15.19 -16.68
CA SER A 258 14.36 15.85 -16.04
C SER A 258 14.35 15.79 -14.52
N LEU A 259 15.29 15.05 -13.90
CA LEU A 259 15.36 14.95 -12.45
C LEU A 259 15.99 16.20 -11.84
N SER A 260 15.40 16.69 -10.74
CA SER A 260 15.96 17.81 -9.99
C SER A 260 17.30 17.42 -9.35
N LYS A 261 18.09 18.45 -8.98
CA LYS A 261 19.35 18.25 -8.30
C LYS A 261 19.16 17.56 -6.94
N GLU A 262 18.08 17.89 -6.23
CA GLU A 262 17.73 17.29 -4.94
C GLU A 262 17.40 15.80 -5.12
N MET A 263 16.63 15.44 -6.15
CA MET A 263 16.30 14.05 -6.45
C MET A 263 17.55 13.25 -6.83
N MET A 264 18.45 13.83 -7.65
CA MET A 264 19.70 13.18 -8.00
C MET A 264 20.59 12.94 -6.75
N ASN A 265 20.69 13.90 -5.85
CA ASN A 265 21.44 13.73 -4.59
C ASN A 265 20.83 12.62 -3.73
N LEU A 266 19.49 12.54 -3.67
CA LEU A 266 18.80 11.50 -2.93
C LEU A 266 19.04 10.10 -3.52
N LEU A 267 19.01 9.97 -4.84
CA LEU A 267 19.28 8.69 -5.51
C LEU A 267 20.75 8.26 -5.36
N LEU A 268 21.69 9.19 -5.33
CA LEU A 268 23.09 8.90 -5.05
C LEU A 268 23.27 8.43 -3.60
N LEU A 269 22.62 9.07 -2.63
CA LEU A 269 22.58 8.61 -1.25
C LEU A 269 21.95 7.23 -1.12
N ALA A 270 20.88 6.96 -1.86
CA ALA A 270 20.26 5.64 -1.92
C ALA A 270 21.25 4.57 -2.40
N LYS A 271 22.01 4.88 -3.47
CA LYS A 271 23.05 4.01 -4.01
C LYS A 271 24.14 3.73 -2.98
N GLU A 272 24.60 4.75 -2.24
CA GLU A 272 25.59 4.60 -1.17
C GLU A 272 25.09 3.70 -0.04
N LYS A 273 23.79 3.76 0.28
CA LYS A 273 23.16 2.91 1.28
C LYS A 273 22.81 1.50 0.77
N GLY A 274 23.13 1.18 -0.49
CA GLY A 274 22.87 -0.14 -1.08
C GLY A 274 21.44 -0.35 -1.61
N ILE A 275 20.65 0.71 -1.78
CA ILE A 275 19.35 0.62 -2.45
C ILE A 275 19.61 0.58 -3.96
N PRO A 276 19.26 -0.51 -4.68
CA PRO A 276 19.59 -0.63 -6.09
C PRO A 276 18.65 0.21 -6.95
N THR A 277 19.20 0.94 -7.92
CA THR A 277 18.41 1.50 -9.00
C THR A 277 18.12 0.40 -10.02
N PHE A 278 16.86 0.17 -10.35
CA PHE A 278 16.47 -0.79 -11.38
C PHE A 278 15.15 -0.39 -12.02
N ALA A 279 15.17 -0.14 -13.33
CA ALA A 279 13.98 0.07 -14.15
C ALA A 279 14.20 -0.44 -15.56
N THR A 280 13.16 -1.01 -16.18
CA THR A 280 13.20 -1.38 -17.59
C THR A 280 12.91 -0.16 -18.48
N PRO A 281 13.46 -0.08 -19.69
CA PRO A 281 13.09 0.98 -20.65
C PRO A 281 11.59 1.08 -20.88
N TYR A 282 10.90 -0.07 -20.97
CA TYR A 282 9.44 -0.12 -21.08
C TYR A 282 8.74 0.62 -19.93
N TYR A 283 9.11 0.31 -18.69
CA TYR A 283 8.43 0.92 -17.54
C TYR A 283 8.72 2.41 -17.42
N LEU A 284 9.90 2.87 -17.86
CA LEU A 284 10.24 4.29 -17.92
C LEU A 284 9.42 5.08 -18.96
N THR A 285 8.82 4.40 -19.96
CA THR A 285 7.93 5.12 -20.91
C THR A 285 6.69 5.68 -20.20
N LEU A 286 6.28 5.12 -19.09
CA LEU A 286 5.11 5.55 -18.31
C LEU A 286 5.34 6.85 -17.53
N LEU A 287 6.60 7.34 -17.46
CA LEU A 287 6.91 8.57 -16.72
C LEU A 287 6.72 9.79 -17.62
N ASN A 288 5.97 10.75 -17.11
CA ASN A 288 5.85 12.05 -17.77
C ASN A 288 7.08 12.90 -17.46
N THR A 289 7.89 13.16 -18.45
CA THR A 289 9.10 13.99 -18.36
C THR A 289 8.88 15.44 -18.83
N GLY A 290 7.67 15.76 -19.32
CA GLY A 290 7.26 17.10 -19.73
C GLY A 290 6.65 17.90 -18.56
N MET A 291 6.38 19.18 -18.82
CA MET A 291 5.65 20.04 -17.86
C MET A 291 4.14 19.84 -17.95
N ASP A 292 3.64 19.48 -19.12
CA ASP A 292 2.23 19.23 -19.41
C ASP A 292 1.99 17.72 -19.57
N GLY A 293 0.77 17.29 -19.27
CA GLY A 293 0.35 15.90 -19.44
C GLY A 293 -0.30 15.33 -18.18
N TYR A 294 -0.15 14.04 -17.99
CA TYR A 294 -0.76 13.32 -16.86
C TYR A 294 0.16 13.29 -15.63
N ASP A 295 -0.45 13.10 -14.49
CA ASP A 295 0.24 12.91 -13.21
C ASP A 295 0.74 11.47 -13.08
N ASP A 296 2.04 11.29 -13.05
CA ASP A 296 2.72 10.00 -12.94
C ASP A 296 3.23 9.67 -11.53
N SER A 297 2.91 10.48 -10.53
CA SER A 297 3.50 10.39 -9.19
C SER A 297 3.34 9.02 -8.55
N SER A 298 2.25 8.31 -8.84
CA SER A 298 2.02 6.95 -8.34
C SER A 298 2.96 5.90 -8.95
N VAL A 299 3.32 6.04 -10.23
CA VAL A 299 4.34 5.21 -10.89
C VAL A 299 5.74 5.68 -10.51
N ARG A 300 5.95 6.99 -10.52
CA ARG A 300 7.22 7.65 -10.19
C ARG A 300 7.72 7.26 -8.80
N SER A 301 6.83 7.18 -7.81
CA SER A 301 7.17 6.78 -6.43
C SER A 301 7.72 5.35 -6.28
N TYR A 302 7.58 4.52 -7.30
CA TYR A 302 8.18 3.18 -7.36
C TYR A 302 9.57 3.13 -7.99
N ILE A 303 9.97 4.18 -8.66
CA ILE A 303 11.29 4.29 -9.33
C ILE A 303 12.17 5.29 -8.58
N LEU A 304 11.56 6.39 -8.13
CA LEU A 304 12.24 7.46 -7.40
C LEU A 304 11.88 7.33 -5.92
N TYR A 305 12.88 7.15 -5.09
CA TYR A 305 12.70 6.93 -3.66
C TYR A 305 12.35 8.23 -2.94
N THR A 306 11.59 8.10 -1.84
CA THR A 306 11.38 9.21 -0.92
C THR A 306 12.59 9.38 0.00
N ARG A 307 12.77 10.58 0.53
CA ARG A 307 13.84 10.87 1.50
C ARG A 307 13.73 9.96 2.73
N GLU A 308 12.53 9.80 3.25
CA GLU A 308 12.26 8.99 4.44
C GLU A 308 12.64 7.51 4.21
N LEU A 309 12.33 6.97 3.03
CA LEU A 309 12.73 5.60 2.69
C LEU A 309 14.26 5.46 2.68
N VAL A 310 14.95 6.42 2.07
CA VAL A 310 16.42 6.37 1.96
C VAL A 310 17.08 6.57 3.32
N GLU A 311 16.56 7.44 4.17
CA GLU A 311 17.09 7.71 5.50
C GLU A 311 16.90 6.54 6.46
N THR A 312 15.77 5.85 6.40
CA THR A 312 15.43 4.71 7.27
C THR A 312 15.95 3.36 6.73
N PHE A 313 16.45 3.33 5.49
CA PHE A 313 16.95 2.10 4.89
C PHE A 313 18.21 1.60 5.62
N GLY A 314 18.18 0.31 5.98
CA GLY A 314 19.29 -0.32 6.72
C GLY A 314 19.18 -0.20 8.23
N GLU A 315 18.26 0.57 8.76
CA GLU A 315 17.88 0.53 10.17
C GLU A 315 17.02 -0.71 10.46
N ILE A 316 17.58 -1.88 10.14
CA ILE A 316 16.93 -3.16 10.41
C ILE A 316 16.76 -3.29 11.91
N ARG A 317 15.51 -3.34 12.35
CA ARG A 317 15.19 -3.52 13.74
C ARG A 317 14.49 -4.85 13.95
N ALA A 318 14.15 -5.09 15.18
CA ALA A 318 13.67 -6.33 15.78
C ALA A 318 12.75 -7.25 14.97
N TRP A 319 12.08 -6.76 13.96
CA TRP A 319 11.19 -7.52 13.11
C TRP A 319 11.90 -8.62 12.30
N GLU A 320 13.12 -8.34 11.83
CA GLU A 320 13.92 -9.34 11.12
C GLU A 320 14.59 -10.32 12.11
N LYS A 321 14.82 -9.89 13.34
CA LYS A 321 15.23 -10.80 14.41
C LYS A 321 14.12 -11.75 14.81
N GLU A 322 12.86 -11.36 14.61
CA GLU A 322 11.71 -12.21 14.83
C GLU A 322 11.52 -13.26 13.70
N ASP A 323 12.19 -13.10 12.57
CA ASP A 323 12.34 -14.13 11.54
C ASP A 323 13.39 -15.18 11.90
N ILE A 324 14.06 -15.07 13.03
CA ILE A 324 14.91 -16.14 13.56
C ILE A 324 14.01 -17.34 13.89
N VAL A 325 14.23 -18.41 13.16
CA VAL A 325 13.47 -19.65 13.29
C VAL A 325 13.99 -20.45 14.47
N GLU A 326 13.17 -20.58 15.49
CA GLU A 326 13.33 -21.63 16.49
C GLU A 326 12.48 -22.82 16.06
N ALA A 327 13.09 -24.02 16.06
CA ALA A 327 12.37 -25.23 15.67
C ALA A 327 11.09 -25.42 16.51
N GLY A 328 9.95 -25.58 15.81
CA GLY A 328 8.65 -25.80 16.43
C GLY A 328 7.96 -24.55 16.99
N LYS A 329 8.56 -23.35 16.89
CA LYS A 329 7.93 -22.10 17.30
C LYS A 329 7.57 -21.22 16.09
N PRO A 330 6.34 -20.70 16.03
CA PRO A 330 6.01 -19.66 15.05
C PRO A 330 6.72 -18.35 15.43
N ASN A 331 7.21 -17.64 14.43
CA ASN A 331 7.73 -16.28 14.59
C ASN A 331 6.70 -15.25 14.13
N ALA A 332 7.00 -13.95 14.32
CA ALA A 332 6.08 -12.87 13.94
C ALA A 332 5.81 -12.80 12.42
N ALA A 333 6.74 -13.23 11.58
CA ALA A 333 6.55 -13.31 10.13
C ALA A 333 5.82 -14.59 9.68
N GLY A 334 5.60 -15.53 10.58
CA GLY A 334 5.08 -16.85 10.32
C GLY A 334 6.16 -17.92 10.48
N TRP A 335 5.81 -19.17 10.17
CA TRP A 335 6.75 -20.25 10.24
C TRP A 335 7.61 -20.30 8.97
N ILE A 336 8.91 -20.07 9.12
CA ILE A 336 9.87 -20.35 8.06
C ILE A 336 10.33 -21.81 8.23
N LEU A 337 10.09 -22.57 7.21
CA LEU A 337 10.26 -24.02 7.21
C LEU A 337 11.31 -24.43 6.17
N PRO A 338 11.51 -25.72 5.92
CA PRO A 338 12.72 -26.31 5.39
C PRO A 338 13.53 -25.44 4.43
N GLY A 339 14.78 -25.14 4.79
CA GLY A 339 15.75 -24.46 3.94
C GLY A 339 15.41 -23.01 3.58
N HIS A 340 14.56 -22.33 4.38
CA HIS A 340 14.04 -20.97 4.12
C HIS A 340 13.27 -20.82 2.79
N ASN A 341 12.83 -21.92 2.20
CA ASN A 341 12.07 -21.93 0.96
C ASN A 341 10.57 -22.06 1.18
N ILE A 342 10.12 -22.37 2.40
CA ILE A 342 8.71 -22.41 2.76
C ILE A 342 8.47 -21.42 3.88
N HIS A 343 7.48 -20.57 3.67
CA HIS A 343 7.03 -19.60 4.65
C HIS A 343 5.53 -19.81 4.90
N ARG A 344 5.15 -20.11 6.14
CA ARG A 344 3.78 -20.44 6.51
C ARG A 344 3.23 -19.43 7.52
N ARG A 345 2.18 -18.70 7.15
CA ARG A 345 1.48 -17.75 8.04
C ARG A 345 0.13 -18.27 8.54
N TYR A 346 -0.47 -19.19 7.81
CA TYR A 346 -1.80 -19.74 8.09
C TYR A 346 -1.77 -21.24 8.05
N PRO A 347 -2.67 -21.92 8.79
CA PRO A 347 -2.72 -23.39 8.78
C PRO A 347 -2.86 -23.99 7.40
N GLU A 348 -3.64 -23.35 6.53
CA GLU A 348 -4.03 -23.88 5.23
C GLU A 348 -3.14 -23.45 4.07
N VAL A 349 -2.25 -22.46 4.29
CA VAL A 349 -1.49 -21.79 3.23
C VAL A 349 -0.01 -21.76 3.57
N ALA A 350 0.81 -22.16 2.61
CA ALA A 350 2.24 -21.89 2.69
C ALA A 350 2.76 -21.28 1.37
N ILE A 351 3.79 -20.45 1.51
CA ILE A 351 4.51 -19.81 0.41
C ILE A 351 5.68 -20.72 0.05
N LEU A 352 5.81 -21.06 -1.22
CA LEU A 352 6.99 -21.69 -1.79
C LEU A 352 7.88 -20.62 -2.44
N ILE A 353 9.10 -20.49 -1.97
CA ILE A 353 10.12 -19.58 -2.49
C ILE A 353 11.08 -20.40 -3.35
N PRO A 354 10.99 -20.36 -4.69
CA PRO A 354 11.85 -21.18 -5.54
C PRO A 354 13.30 -20.68 -5.57
N ASP A 355 14.26 -21.61 -5.56
CA ASP A 355 15.68 -21.32 -5.80
C ASP A 355 15.98 -21.27 -7.31
N THR A 356 15.15 -20.56 -8.03
CA THR A 356 15.29 -20.30 -9.47
C THR A 356 15.46 -18.80 -9.70
N VAL A 357 15.53 -18.40 -10.95
CA VAL A 357 15.49 -16.96 -11.34
C VAL A 357 14.24 -16.24 -10.79
N GLY A 358 13.20 -16.98 -10.39
CA GLY A 358 12.03 -16.45 -9.69
C GLY A 358 12.32 -15.82 -8.31
N ARG A 359 13.53 -15.98 -7.76
CA ARG A 359 14.00 -15.14 -6.64
C ARG A 359 14.32 -13.70 -7.05
N ALA A 360 14.65 -13.46 -8.32
CA ALA A 360 14.83 -12.12 -8.84
C ALA A 360 13.48 -11.45 -9.10
N CYS A 361 13.52 -10.13 -9.28
CA CYS A 361 12.37 -9.35 -9.69
C CYS A 361 12.65 -8.64 -11.03
N GLY A 362 11.59 -8.36 -11.78
CA GLY A 362 11.67 -7.55 -13.00
C GLY A 362 11.70 -6.03 -12.73
N GLY A 363 11.61 -5.61 -11.49
CA GLY A 363 11.66 -4.24 -11.02
C GLY A 363 11.66 -4.18 -9.50
N LEU A 364 12.14 -3.07 -8.92
CA LEU A 364 12.13 -2.86 -7.48
C LEU A 364 10.84 -2.13 -7.07
N CYS A 365 10.19 -2.65 -6.06
CA CYS A 365 9.06 -1.98 -5.43
C CYS A 365 9.53 -1.20 -4.20
N ALA A 366 9.30 0.10 -4.13
CA ALA A 366 9.61 0.91 -2.93
C ALA A 366 8.89 0.40 -1.66
N SER A 367 7.79 -0.34 -1.84
CA SER A 367 7.04 -0.99 -0.76
C SER A 367 7.40 -2.48 -0.56
N CYS A 368 8.52 -2.94 -1.09
CA CYS A 368 8.92 -4.35 -1.04
C CYS A 368 9.07 -4.83 0.40
N GLN A 369 8.35 -5.88 0.79
CA GLN A 369 8.48 -6.50 2.11
C GLN A 369 9.83 -7.20 2.31
N ARG A 370 10.53 -7.49 1.22
CA ARG A 370 11.83 -8.16 1.20
C ARG A 370 12.97 -7.20 0.85
N MET A 371 12.81 -5.91 1.15
CA MET A 371 13.87 -4.92 0.97
C MET A 371 15.14 -5.33 1.71
N TYR A 372 15.00 -5.92 2.89
CA TYR A 372 16.08 -6.52 3.65
C TYR A 372 16.86 -7.60 2.90
N ASP A 373 16.17 -8.45 2.14
CA ASP A 373 16.84 -9.50 1.35
C ASP A 373 17.72 -8.90 0.24
N PHE A 374 17.36 -7.73 -0.29
CA PHE A 374 18.24 -6.98 -1.19
C PHE A 374 19.47 -6.45 -0.46
N GLN A 375 19.29 -5.85 0.71
CA GLN A 375 20.38 -5.31 1.51
C GLN A 375 21.36 -6.39 1.97
N SER A 376 20.84 -7.55 2.37
CA SER A 376 21.67 -8.69 2.80
C SER A 376 22.28 -9.50 1.64
N GLY A 377 22.00 -9.10 0.39
CA GLY A 377 22.43 -9.84 -0.80
C GLY A 377 21.68 -11.13 -1.09
N ARG A 378 20.65 -11.47 -0.31
CA ARG A 378 19.81 -12.67 -0.53
C ARG A 378 18.89 -12.53 -1.72
N LEU A 379 18.45 -11.31 -2.01
CA LEU A 379 17.81 -10.90 -3.25
C LEU A 379 18.66 -9.84 -3.92
N ASN A 380 18.89 -9.97 -5.22
CA ASN A 380 19.56 -8.96 -6.02
C ASN A 380 19.10 -9.10 -7.48
N PHE A 381 19.58 -8.21 -8.34
CA PHE A 381 19.34 -8.26 -9.78
C PHE A 381 20.44 -8.98 -10.55
N ASN A 382 21.44 -9.54 -9.84
CA ASN A 382 22.49 -10.34 -10.44
C ASN A 382 22.11 -11.84 -10.32
N LEU A 383 21.62 -12.39 -11.40
CA LEU A 383 21.12 -13.76 -11.45
C LEU A 383 22.21 -14.81 -11.15
N LYS A 384 23.50 -14.48 -11.36
CA LYS A 384 24.61 -15.40 -11.09
C LYS A 384 24.82 -15.60 -9.58
N ASP A 385 24.62 -14.54 -8.80
CA ASP A 385 24.82 -14.58 -7.35
C ASP A 385 23.70 -15.32 -6.61
N LEU A 386 22.59 -15.59 -7.31
CA LEU A 386 21.42 -16.29 -6.77
C LEU A 386 21.46 -17.80 -7.00
N GLN A 387 22.55 -18.35 -7.55
CA GLN A 387 22.64 -19.78 -7.81
C GLN A 387 22.64 -20.59 -6.50
N PRO A 388 21.81 -21.64 -6.39
CA PRO A 388 21.74 -22.47 -5.20
C PRO A 388 23.00 -23.33 -5.06
N LYS A 389 23.35 -23.70 -3.81
CA LYS A 389 24.47 -24.59 -3.49
C LYS A 389 24.15 -26.10 -3.69
N GLU A 390 22.88 -26.43 -3.82
CA GLU A 390 22.37 -27.79 -4.05
C GLU A 390 21.54 -27.83 -5.34
N THR A 391 21.28 -28.96 -5.91
CA THR A 391 20.43 -29.09 -7.09
C THR A 391 18.99 -28.73 -6.73
N TRP A 392 18.37 -27.89 -7.59
CA TRP A 392 16.99 -27.50 -7.37
C TRP A 392 16.02 -28.68 -7.38
N ALA A 393 16.27 -29.70 -8.18
CA ALA A 393 15.41 -30.88 -8.28
C ALA A 393 15.33 -31.67 -6.96
N GLU A 394 16.48 -31.92 -6.30
CA GLU A 394 16.53 -32.60 -5.01
C GLU A 394 15.82 -31.76 -3.93
N LYS A 395 16.11 -30.47 -3.91
CA LYS A 395 15.48 -29.56 -2.96
C LYS A 395 13.97 -29.47 -3.16
N LEU A 396 13.50 -29.35 -4.41
CA LEU A 396 12.08 -29.30 -4.73
C LEU A 396 11.33 -30.55 -4.27
N THR A 397 11.93 -31.75 -4.44
CA THR A 397 11.36 -32.99 -3.94
C THR A 397 11.13 -32.93 -2.44
N ARG A 398 12.15 -32.52 -1.68
CA ARG A 398 12.08 -32.41 -0.21
C ARG A 398 11.03 -31.38 0.23
N LEU A 399 10.90 -30.25 -0.51
CA LEU A 399 9.90 -29.22 -0.23
C LEU A 399 8.48 -29.75 -0.50
N MET A 400 8.28 -30.52 -1.57
CA MET A 400 6.98 -31.12 -1.87
C MET A 400 6.60 -32.19 -0.85
N ASP A 401 7.54 -32.94 -0.33
CA ASP A 401 7.31 -33.91 0.78
C ASP A 401 6.74 -33.21 2.03
N PHE A 402 7.19 -31.99 2.31
CA PHE A 402 6.62 -31.19 3.41
C PHE A 402 5.13 -30.90 3.17
N TYR A 403 4.76 -30.44 1.97
CA TYR A 403 3.34 -30.18 1.63
C TYR A 403 2.48 -31.46 1.66
N GLU A 404 3.04 -32.58 1.23
CA GLU A 404 2.34 -33.84 1.19
C GLU A 404 2.03 -34.37 2.59
N LYS A 405 3.01 -34.28 3.51
CA LYS A 405 2.91 -34.81 4.89
C LYS A 405 2.14 -33.88 5.83
N ASP A 406 1.88 -32.63 5.43
CA ASP A 406 1.13 -31.68 6.26
C ASP A 406 -0.38 -31.92 6.13
N PRO A 407 -1.11 -32.11 7.26
CA PRO A 407 -2.53 -32.43 7.22
C PRO A 407 -3.45 -31.26 6.91
N GLN A 408 -2.96 -30.01 6.94
CA GLN A 408 -3.78 -28.79 6.84
C GLN A 408 -3.57 -28.02 5.55
N LEU A 409 -2.39 -28.13 4.91
CA LEU A 409 -2.05 -27.35 3.72
C LEU A 409 -2.89 -27.76 2.51
N LYS A 410 -3.64 -26.79 1.97
CA LYS A 410 -4.46 -26.93 0.76
C LYS A 410 -4.23 -25.82 -0.26
N ASP A 411 -3.36 -24.85 0.05
CA ASP A 411 -3.06 -23.68 -0.77
C ASP A 411 -1.54 -23.43 -0.81
N ILE A 412 -0.99 -23.35 -2.02
CA ILE A 412 0.41 -23.02 -2.25
C ILE A 412 0.51 -21.70 -3.00
N LEU A 413 1.27 -20.73 -2.47
CA LEU A 413 1.65 -19.49 -3.12
C LEU A 413 3.12 -19.57 -3.54
N ILE A 414 3.38 -19.62 -4.83
CA ILE A 414 4.74 -19.59 -5.39
C ILE A 414 5.11 -18.12 -5.61
N THR A 415 6.09 -17.64 -4.85
CA THR A 415 6.58 -16.25 -4.92
C THR A 415 7.91 -16.15 -4.18
N GLY A 416 8.45 -14.94 -4.00
CA GLY A 416 9.67 -14.77 -3.20
C GLY A 416 10.61 -13.71 -3.72
N GLY A 417 10.81 -13.58 -4.98
CA GLY A 417 11.01 -12.43 -5.82
C GLY A 417 9.74 -12.29 -6.64
N ASP A 418 9.83 -12.65 -7.92
CA ASP A 418 8.68 -12.70 -8.82
C ASP A 418 8.62 -14.07 -9.47
N ALA A 419 7.54 -14.81 -9.26
CA ALA A 419 7.43 -16.20 -9.72
C ALA A 419 7.60 -16.32 -11.25
N LEU A 420 7.10 -15.35 -12.01
CA LEU A 420 7.15 -15.37 -13.48
C LEU A 420 8.51 -14.95 -14.05
N MET A 421 9.48 -14.52 -13.21
CA MET A 421 10.88 -14.41 -13.61
C MET A 421 11.54 -15.77 -13.85
N SER A 422 11.01 -16.86 -13.27
CA SER A 422 11.45 -18.21 -13.58
C SER A 422 11.29 -18.53 -15.06
N SER A 423 12.22 -19.29 -15.64
CA SER A 423 12.07 -19.77 -17.01
C SER A 423 10.84 -20.68 -17.16
N ASN A 424 10.29 -20.82 -18.36
CA ASN A 424 9.18 -21.72 -18.62
C ASN A 424 9.53 -23.16 -18.24
N ARG A 425 10.78 -23.56 -18.47
CA ARG A 425 11.31 -24.86 -18.03
C ARG A 425 11.25 -25.02 -16.49
N SER A 426 11.77 -24.05 -15.74
CA SER A 426 11.74 -24.09 -14.26
C SER A 426 10.32 -24.06 -13.71
N LEU A 427 9.43 -23.27 -14.31
CA LEU A 427 8.00 -23.27 -13.92
C LEU A 427 7.36 -24.63 -14.17
N LYS A 428 7.65 -25.26 -15.30
CA LYS A 428 7.15 -26.60 -15.63
C LYS A 428 7.62 -27.63 -14.61
N GLU A 429 8.90 -27.62 -14.23
CA GLU A 429 9.46 -28.49 -13.19
C GLU A 429 8.74 -28.31 -11.85
N ILE A 430 8.49 -27.06 -11.43
CA ILE A 430 7.73 -26.76 -10.21
C ILE A 430 6.28 -27.25 -10.33
N PHE A 431 5.63 -27.00 -11.44
CA PHE A 431 4.25 -27.43 -11.68
C PHE A 431 4.09 -28.95 -11.68
N ASP A 432 5.01 -29.67 -12.31
CA ASP A 432 5.04 -31.12 -12.31
C ASP A 432 5.20 -31.67 -10.88
N ALA A 433 6.08 -31.06 -10.10
CA ALA A 433 6.29 -31.44 -8.69
C ALA A 433 5.03 -31.20 -7.84
N VAL A 434 4.34 -30.07 -8.05
CA VAL A 434 3.08 -29.75 -7.34
C VAL A 434 1.96 -30.73 -7.72
N ILE A 435 1.83 -31.08 -9.01
CA ILE A 435 0.82 -32.07 -9.46
C ILE A 435 1.10 -33.44 -8.81
N ASN A 436 2.34 -33.93 -8.93
CA ASN A 436 2.73 -35.22 -8.37
C ASN A 436 2.49 -35.27 -6.85
N MET A 437 2.80 -34.21 -6.13
CA MET A 437 2.52 -34.08 -4.70
C MET A 437 1.00 -34.14 -4.41
N ALA A 438 0.20 -33.39 -5.17
CA ALA A 438 -1.25 -33.37 -5.00
C ALA A 438 -1.88 -34.75 -5.24
N GLU A 439 -1.44 -35.45 -6.29
CA GLU A 439 -1.87 -36.83 -6.61
C GLU A 439 -1.50 -37.81 -5.50
N ARG A 440 -0.24 -37.81 -5.01
CA ARG A 440 0.17 -38.66 -3.90
C ARG A 440 -0.63 -38.39 -2.63
N LYS A 441 -0.88 -37.13 -2.31
CA LYS A 441 -1.68 -36.73 -1.13
C LYS A 441 -3.12 -37.25 -1.22
N ARG A 442 -3.75 -37.19 -2.40
CA ARG A 442 -5.08 -37.76 -2.65
C ARG A 442 -5.08 -39.30 -2.57
N GLU A 443 -4.08 -39.93 -3.16
CA GLU A 443 -3.97 -41.40 -3.13
C GLU A 443 -3.83 -41.92 -1.70
N ALA A 444 -2.96 -41.29 -0.91
CA ALA A 444 -2.79 -41.60 0.51
C ALA A 444 -4.09 -41.43 1.33
N ASN A 445 -4.95 -40.45 0.94
CA ASN A 445 -6.23 -40.22 1.60
C ASN A 445 -7.27 -41.35 1.35
N LYS A 446 -7.10 -42.18 0.33
CA LYS A 446 -8.02 -43.31 0.09
C LYS A 446 -7.95 -44.36 1.21
N SER A 447 -6.78 -44.55 1.80
CA SER A 447 -6.55 -45.51 2.89
C SER A 447 -6.81 -44.94 4.28
N ARG A 448 -7.00 -43.58 4.41
CA ARG A 448 -7.24 -42.92 5.71
C ARG A 448 -8.71 -42.93 6.09
N SER A 449 -9.02 -43.10 7.35
CA SER A 449 -10.38 -42.98 7.91
C SER A 449 -10.92 -41.56 7.74
N LYS A 450 -12.25 -41.38 7.84
CA LYS A 450 -12.89 -40.07 7.61
C LYS A 450 -12.32 -38.95 8.46
N GLY A 451 -11.93 -39.19 9.70
CA GLY A 451 -11.38 -38.20 10.62
C GLY A 451 -9.87 -37.94 10.48
N GLU A 452 -9.17 -38.77 9.73
CA GLU A 452 -7.71 -38.77 9.57
C GLU A 452 -7.23 -38.28 8.20
N LYS A 453 -8.16 -37.97 7.31
CA LYS A 453 -7.85 -37.47 5.96
C LYS A 453 -7.17 -36.13 6.02
N TYR A 454 -6.08 -35.98 5.28
CA TYR A 454 -5.37 -34.72 5.11
C TYR A 454 -6.12 -33.81 4.14
N ALA A 455 -5.98 -32.49 4.32
CA ALA A 455 -6.47 -31.51 3.37
C ALA A 455 -5.78 -31.73 2.01
N GLU A 456 -6.56 -31.86 0.95
CA GLU A 456 -6.06 -31.98 -0.41
C GLU A 456 -5.71 -30.60 -0.99
N MET A 457 -4.78 -30.58 -1.93
CA MET A 457 -4.40 -29.32 -2.60
C MET A 457 -5.57 -28.80 -3.42
N LYS A 458 -6.02 -27.56 -3.13
CA LYS A 458 -7.18 -26.93 -3.74
C LYS A 458 -6.85 -25.68 -4.55
N ARG A 459 -5.75 -25.01 -4.22
CA ARG A 459 -5.41 -23.75 -4.85
C ARG A 459 -3.90 -23.62 -5.07
N VAL A 460 -3.54 -23.13 -6.26
CA VAL A 460 -2.17 -22.73 -6.60
C VAL A 460 -2.18 -21.28 -7.01
N ARG A 461 -1.26 -20.50 -6.46
CA ARG A 461 -1.10 -19.08 -6.73
C ARG A 461 0.32 -18.76 -7.16
N LEU A 462 0.46 -17.83 -8.11
CA LEU A 462 1.74 -17.26 -8.51
C LEU A 462 1.75 -15.78 -8.15
N GLY A 463 2.73 -15.35 -7.36
CA GLY A 463 2.92 -13.93 -7.06
C GLY A 463 3.81 -13.27 -8.11
N SER A 464 3.28 -12.29 -8.85
CA SER A 464 4.04 -11.62 -9.90
C SER A 464 3.57 -10.18 -10.12
N ARG A 465 4.51 -9.25 -10.24
CA ARG A 465 4.26 -7.88 -10.70
C ARG A 465 4.60 -7.67 -12.19
N LEU A 466 5.00 -8.71 -12.90
CA LEU A 466 5.44 -8.56 -14.30
C LEU A 466 4.32 -8.10 -15.23
N LEU A 467 3.05 -8.34 -14.89
CA LEU A 467 1.92 -7.82 -15.67
C LEU A 467 1.96 -6.29 -15.78
N ALA A 468 2.43 -5.60 -14.73
CA ALA A 468 2.62 -4.15 -14.72
C ALA A 468 4.03 -3.74 -15.22
N TYR A 469 5.09 -4.41 -14.73
CA TYR A 469 6.46 -4.02 -14.99
C TYR A 469 7.02 -4.50 -16.33
N LEU A 470 6.57 -5.66 -16.79
CA LEU A 470 7.16 -6.35 -17.94
C LEU A 470 6.14 -7.31 -18.60
N PRO A 471 5.00 -6.81 -19.09
CA PRO A 471 3.92 -7.64 -19.61
C PRO A 471 4.35 -8.54 -20.76
N MET A 472 5.41 -8.20 -21.50
CA MET A 472 5.98 -9.01 -22.59
C MET A 472 6.49 -10.39 -22.11
N ARG A 473 6.69 -10.59 -20.80
CA ARG A 473 7.00 -11.90 -20.24
C ARG A 473 5.84 -12.89 -20.41
N ILE A 474 4.64 -12.39 -20.57
CA ILE A 474 3.44 -13.21 -20.79
C ILE A 474 3.38 -13.54 -22.30
N ASP A 475 4.22 -14.47 -22.71
CA ASP A 475 4.31 -14.96 -24.07
C ASP A 475 3.47 -16.23 -24.30
N LYS A 476 3.39 -16.66 -25.56
CA LYS A 476 2.61 -17.85 -25.93
C LYS A 476 3.12 -19.13 -25.24
N GLU A 477 4.42 -19.28 -25.05
CA GLU A 477 5.00 -20.45 -24.41
C GLU A 477 4.65 -20.52 -22.93
N LEU A 478 4.69 -19.38 -22.23
CA LEU A 478 4.23 -19.30 -20.83
C LEU A 478 2.73 -19.63 -20.73
N ILE A 479 1.92 -19.06 -21.60
CA ILE A 479 0.47 -19.32 -21.61
C ILE A 479 0.16 -20.79 -21.82
N GLU A 480 0.87 -21.45 -22.73
CA GLU A 480 0.72 -22.88 -22.93
C GLU A 480 1.14 -23.69 -21.69
N THR A 481 2.23 -23.28 -21.05
CA THR A 481 2.68 -23.88 -19.78
C THR A 481 1.62 -23.74 -18.67
N LEU A 482 1.02 -22.55 -18.54
CA LEU A 482 -0.04 -22.27 -17.56
C LEU A 482 -1.32 -23.08 -17.87
N ARG A 483 -1.72 -23.14 -19.13
CA ARG A 483 -2.90 -23.91 -19.58
C ARG A 483 -2.74 -25.40 -19.31
N ASN A 484 -1.58 -25.96 -19.68
CA ASN A 484 -1.27 -27.39 -19.46
C ASN A 484 -1.23 -27.71 -17.96
N PHE A 485 -0.64 -26.85 -17.15
CA PHE A 485 -0.66 -27.02 -15.69
C PHE A 485 -2.08 -27.00 -15.13
N ARG A 486 -2.93 -26.08 -15.57
CA ARG A 486 -4.33 -26.02 -15.13
C ARG A 486 -5.08 -27.33 -15.47
N ILE A 487 -5.01 -27.76 -16.72
CA ILE A 487 -5.72 -28.98 -17.17
C ILE A 487 -5.27 -30.21 -16.37
N ARG A 488 -3.98 -30.36 -16.12
CA ARG A 488 -3.43 -31.48 -15.35
C ARG A 488 -3.74 -31.33 -13.84
N GLY A 489 -3.65 -30.13 -13.32
CA GLY A 489 -3.93 -29.83 -11.93
C GLY A 489 -5.40 -30.07 -11.56
N GLU A 490 -6.34 -29.74 -12.45
CA GLU A 490 -7.76 -30.07 -12.26
C GLU A 490 -7.96 -31.60 -12.11
N LYS A 491 -7.28 -32.41 -12.90
CA LYS A 491 -7.33 -33.88 -12.77
C LYS A 491 -6.73 -34.33 -11.43
N ALA A 492 -5.69 -33.64 -10.94
CA ALA A 492 -5.11 -33.89 -9.63
C ALA A 492 -5.93 -33.35 -8.45
N GLY A 493 -7.07 -32.67 -8.70
CA GLY A 493 -8.00 -32.15 -7.69
C GLY A 493 -7.75 -30.71 -7.27
N ILE A 494 -6.88 -29.99 -7.97
CA ILE A 494 -6.67 -28.56 -7.78
C ILE A 494 -7.79 -27.81 -8.48
N GLU A 495 -8.49 -26.93 -7.77
CA GLU A 495 -9.72 -26.28 -8.27
C GLU A 495 -9.48 -24.83 -8.71
N ARG A 496 -8.42 -24.18 -8.20
CA ARG A 496 -8.22 -22.74 -8.41
C ARG A 496 -6.77 -22.42 -8.75
N PHE A 497 -6.60 -21.69 -9.84
CA PHE A 497 -5.33 -21.24 -10.38
C PHE A 497 -5.34 -19.71 -10.44
N VAL A 498 -4.46 -19.04 -9.69
CA VAL A 498 -4.54 -17.59 -9.47
C VAL A 498 -3.19 -16.94 -9.69
N ILE A 499 -3.15 -15.86 -10.44
CA ILE A 499 -2.03 -14.92 -10.44
C ILE A 499 -2.36 -13.78 -9.47
N GLN A 500 -1.54 -13.62 -8.45
CA GLN A 500 -1.60 -12.46 -7.55
C GLN A 500 -0.65 -11.40 -8.08
N THR A 501 -1.24 -10.37 -8.67
CA THR A 501 -0.47 -9.26 -9.24
C THR A 501 -0.51 -8.01 -8.36
N HIS A 502 0.26 -6.99 -8.76
CA HIS A 502 0.35 -5.73 -8.07
C HIS A 502 0.43 -4.59 -9.10
N PHE A 503 -0.72 -4.06 -9.47
CA PHE A 503 -0.86 -2.77 -10.14
C PHE A 503 -1.02 -1.69 -9.09
N GLN A 504 -0.25 -0.63 -9.22
CA GLN A 504 -0.22 0.49 -8.28
C GLN A 504 -0.90 1.74 -8.83
N SER A 505 -0.99 1.85 -10.16
CA SER A 505 -1.52 3.01 -10.85
C SER A 505 -2.35 2.60 -12.06
N PRO A 506 -3.41 3.36 -12.42
CA PRO A 506 -4.09 3.20 -13.69
C PRO A 506 -3.14 3.29 -14.90
N LEU A 507 -2.06 4.09 -14.81
CA LEU A 507 -1.05 4.21 -15.85
C LEU A 507 -0.34 2.89 -16.19
N GLU A 508 -0.28 1.95 -15.27
CA GLU A 508 0.31 0.63 -15.53
C GLU A 508 -0.60 -0.27 -16.41
N ILE A 509 -1.86 0.14 -16.63
CA ILE A 509 -2.78 -0.54 -17.53
C ILE A 509 -2.51 -0.04 -18.95
N THR A 510 -1.50 -0.67 -19.57
CA THR A 510 -1.08 -0.42 -20.96
C THR A 510 -1.78 -1.40 -21.90
N PRO A 511 -1.76 -1.16 -23.22
CA PRO A 511 -2.25 -2.16 -24.18
C PRO A 511 -1.57 -3.52 -24.01
N GLN A 512 -0.24 -3.55 -23.75
CA GLN A 512 0.50 -4.78 -23.51
C GLN A 512 0.08 -5.48 -22.23
N ALA A 513 -0.16 -4.72 -21.15
CA ALA A 513 -0.64 -5.27 -19.90
C ALA A 513 -2.07 -5.84 -20.05
N ALA A 514 -2.96 -5.14 -20.73
CA ALA A 514 -4.33 -5.61 -20.97
C ALA A 514 -4.34 -6.89 -21.82
N GLU A 515 -3.49 -6.98 -22.84
CA GLU A 515 -3.34 -8.20 -23.64
C GLU A 515 -2.77 -9.36 -22.83
N ALA A 516 -1.76 -9.13 -22.01
CA ALA A 516 -1.19 -10.14 -21.10
C ALA A 516 -2.26 -10.67 -20.13
N VAL A 517 -3.09 -9.79 -19.58
CA VAL A 517 -4.23 -10.16 -18.72
C VAL A 517 -5.22 -11.03 -19.48
N ARG A 518 -5.63 -10.63 -20.69
CA ARG A 518 -6.54 -11.40 -21.52
C ARG A 518 -6.01 -12.82 -21.79
N MET A 519 -4.74 -12.94 -22.18
CA MET A 519 -4.11 -14.23 -22.46
C MET A 519 -4.13 -15.17 -21.23
N ILE A 520 -3.90 -14.63 -20.04
CA ILE A 520 -3.95 -15.41 -18.79
C ILE A 520 -5.37 -15.85 -18.46
N LEU A 521 -6.35 -14.96 -18.62
CA LEU A 521 -7.76 -15.28 -18.40
C LEU A 521 -8.24 -16.35 -19.41
N ASP A 522 -7.84 -16.28 -20.67
CA ASP A 522 -8.13 -17.27 -21.71
C ASP A 522 -7.45 -18.63 -21.43
N ALA A 523 -6.36 -18.66 -20.66
CA ALA A 523 -5.77 -19.90 -20.16
C ALA A 523 -6.53 -20.50 -18.97
N GLY A 524 -7.59 -19.82 -18.49
CA GLY A 524 -8.45 -20.26 -17.38
C GLY A 524 -7.90 -19.98 -15.98
N TRP A 525 -6.98 -19.02 -15.87
CA TRP A 525 -6.48 -18.54 -14.59
C TRP A 525 -7.24 -17.30 -14.11
N TYR A 526 -7.39 -17.14 -12.81
CA TYR A 526 -7.88 -15.91 -12.21
C TYR A 526 -6.72 -14.95 -11.95
N ILE A 527 -7.00 -13.65 -11.96
CA ILE A 527 -6.02 -12.62 -11.62
C ILE A 527 -6.57 -11.78 -10.48
N THR A 528 -5.78 -11.61 -9.44
CA THR A 528 -6.15 -10.77 -8.29
C THR A 528 -5.09 -9.70 -8.07
N ASN A 529 -5.52 -8.46 -7.78
CA ASN A 529 -4.62 -7.36 -7.48
C ASN A 529 -4.44 -7.15 -5.97
N GLN A 530 -3.21 -6.89 -5.56
CA GLN A 530 -2.86 -6.43 -4.22
C GLN A 530 -2.28 -5.03 -4.33
N LEU A 531 -2.93 -4.05 -3.73
CA LEU A 531 -2.51 -2.65 -3.75
C LEU A 531 -1.77 -2.30 -2.46
N VAL A 532 -0.73 -1.47 -2.55
CA VAL A 532 -0.10 -0.82 -1.40
C VAL A 532 -0.56 0.63 -1.35
N TYR A 533 -1.11 1.05 -0.22
CA TYR A 533 -1.72 2.36 -0.06
C TYR A 533 -0.65 3.40 0.29
N THR A 534 0.05 3.85 -0.75
CA THR A 534 1.08 4.89 -0.66
C THR A 534 0.46 6.28 -0.69
N VAL A 535 1.22 7.31 -0.28
CA VAL A 535 0.77 8.70 -0.33
C VAL A 535 0.30 9.08 -1.74
N ALA A 536 1.08 8.74 -2.77
CA ALA A 536 0.71 9.04 -4.16
C ALA A 536 -0.57 8.30 -4.60
N ALA A 537 -0.77 7.05 -4.18
CA ALA A 537 -1.97 6.28 -4.51
C ALA A 537 -3.19 6.70 -3.70
N SER A 538 -3.00 7.36 -2.56
CA SER A 538 -4.08 7.76 -1.64
C SER A 538 -4.80 9.05 -2.04
N ARG A 539 -4.38 9.70 -3.12
CA ARG A 539 -5.03 10.91 -3.62
C ARG A 539 -6.44 10.62 -4.11
N LEU A 540 -7.31 11.60 -4.00
CA LEU A 540 -8.75 11.44 -4.25
C LEU A 540 -9.02 10.84 -5.64
N GLY A 541 -9.77 9.75 -5.65
CA GLY A 541 -10.21 9.05 -6.86
C GLY A 541 -9.16 8.12 -7.50
N HIS A 542 -7.89 8.12 -7.05
CA HIS A 542 -6.83 7.34 -7.68
C HIS A 542 -7.05 5.83 -7.54
N THR A 543 -7.16 5.33 -6.32
CA THR A 543 -7.38 3.90 -6.07
C THR A 543 -8.73 3.43 -6.57
N THR A 544 -9.73 4.29 -6.48
CA THR A 544 -11.07 4.02 -7.02
C THR A 544 -11.01 3.82 -8.54
N GLN A 545 -10.33 4.71 -9.25
CA GLN A 545 -10.13 4.58 -10.70
C GLN A 545 -9.34 3.32 -11.05
N LEU A 546 -8.25 3.04 -10.30
CA LEU A 546 -7.47 1.82 -10.51
C LEU A 546 -8.32 0.56 -10.38
N ARG A 547 -9.12 0.44 -9.32
CA ARG A 547 -10.03 -0.70 -9.10
C ARG A 547 -11.03 -0.85 -10.24
N HIS A 548 -11.61 0.27 -10.68
CA HIS A 548 -12.55 0.29 -11.79
C HIS A 548 -11.91 -0.21 -13.09
N GLU A 549 -10.75 0.31 -13.46
CA GLU A 549 -10.07 -0.07 -14.70
C GLU A 549 -9.54 -1.51 -14.65
N LEU A 550 -9.05 -1.98 -13.49
CA LEU A 550 -8.66 -3.37 -13.31
C LEU A 550 -9.84 -4.33 -13.49
N ASN A 551 -11.00 -3.99 -12.92
CA ASN A 551 -12.20 -4.82 -13.07
C ASN A 551 -12.67 -4.89 -14.54
N LYS A 552 -12.55 -3.79 -15.31
CA LYS A 552 -12.88 -3.78 -16.75
C LYS A 552 -12.06 -4.79 -17.55
N ILE A 553 -10.79 -4.96 -17.23
CA ILE A 553 -9.90 -5.92 -17.91
C ILE A 553 -9.92 -7.32 -17.27
N GLY A 554 -10.77 -7.55 -16.26
CA GLY A 554 -10.98 -8.87 -15.65
C GLY A 554 -10.07 -9.19 -14.46
N ILE A 555 -9.36 -8.21 -13.90
CA ILE A 555 -8.59 -8.37 -12.67
C ILE A 555 -9.50 -8.10 -11.48
N LEU A 556 -9.54 -9.04 -10.55
CA LEU A 556 -10.27 -8.88 -9.29
C LEU A 556 -9.43 -8.09 -8.30
N THR A 557 -9.95 -7.02 -7.77
CA THR A 557 -9.35 -6.32 -6.65
C THR A 557 -9.52 -7.16 -5.39
N TYR A 558 -8.44 -7.34 -4.61
CA TYR A 558 -8.41 -8.32 -3.54
C TYR A 558 -8.03 -7.74 -2.18
N TYR A 559 -6.86 -7.08 -2.10
CA TYR A 559 -6.39 -6.42 -0.89
C TYR A 559 -5.82 -5.04 -1.18
N THR A 560 -6.09 -4.09 -0.28
CA THR A 560 -5.35 -2.85 -0.14
C THR A 560 -4.57 -2.93 1.18
N PHE A 561 -3.24 -2.99 1.10
CA PHE A 561 -2.38 -2.91 2.27
C PHE A 561 -2.27 -1.46 2.72
N SER A 562 -2.99 -1.11 3.76
CA SER A 562 -3.13 0.27 4.22
C SER A 562 -2.17 0.65 5.35
N VAL A 563 -1.59 -0.34 6.02
CA VAL A 563 -0.60 -0.12 7.09
C VAL A 563 0.43 -1.24 7.06
N LYS A 564 1.66 -0.90 7.44
CA LYS A 564 2.75 -1.85 7.54
C LYS A 564 3.54 -1.66 8.83
N GLY A 565 3.88 -2.78 9.49
CA GLY A 565 4.68 -2.79 10.71
C GLY A 565 6.20 -2.86 10.47
N PHE A 566 6.66 -3.08 9.22
CA PHE A 566 8.08 -3.14 8.90
C PHE A 566 8.66 -1.73 8.65
N ARG A 567 9.81 -1.43 9.24
CA ARG A 567 10.40 -0.09 9.15
C ARG A 567 10.99 0.24 7.80
N GLU A 568 11.58 -0.72 7.08
CA GLU A 568 12.35 -0.48 5.87
C GLU A 568 11.57 0.23 4.76
N ASN A 569 10.27 0.08 4.74
CA ASN A 569 9.39 0.78 3.80
C ASN A 569 8.13 1.33 4.47
N HIS A 570 8.18 1.48 5.78
CA HIS A 570 7.12 2.11 6.57
C HIS A 570 6.78 3.51 6.05
N ALA A 571 7.82 4.27 5.66
CA ALA A 571 7.70 5.65 5.21
C ALA A 571 6.82 5.85 3.96
N VAL A 572 6.62 4.85 3.11
CA VAL A 572 5.82 4.99 1.88
C VAL A 572 4.31 4.91 2.12
N PHE A 573 3.88 4.40 3.27
CA PHE A 573 2.46 4.24 3.60
C PHE A 573 1.80 5.54 4.03
N THR A 574 0.49 5.61 3.83
CA THR A 574 -0.34 6.68 4.38
C THR A 574 -0.72 6.40 5.82
N PRO A 575 -1.17 7.42 6.58
CA PRO A 575 -1.89 7.19 7.83
C PRO A 575 -3.16 6.37 7.61
N ILE A 576 -3.47 5.47 8.55
CA ILE A 576 -4.65 4.59 8.46
C ILE A 576 -5.97 5.39 8.40
N ALA A 577 -6.00 6.58 8.99
CA ALA A 577 -7.14 7.48 8.89
C ALA A 577 -7.55 7.76 7.43
N ARG A 578 -6.58 7.94 6.52
CA ARG A 578 -6.88 8.16 5.10
C ARG A 578 -7.54 6.95 4.45
N SER A 579 -7.13 5.76 4.82
CA SER A 579 -7.74 4.52 4.34
C SER A 579 -9.23 4.43 4.72
N MET A 580 -9.55 4.79 5.97
CA MET A 580 -10.93 4.83 6.45
C MET A 580 -11.74 5.96 5.80
N HIS A 581 -11.13 7.12 5.66
CA HIS A 581 -11.72 8.26 4.98
C HIS A 581 -12.07 7.93 3.51
N GLU A 582 -11.15 7.27 2.77
CA GLU A 582 -11.42 6.85 1.41
C GLU A 582 -12.59 5.86 1.32
N GLN A 583 -12.68 4.89 2.23
CA GLN A 583 -13.81 3.97 2.26
C GLN A 583 -15.15 4.70 2.39
N LYS A 584 -15.21 5.75 3.22
CA LYS A 584 -16.40 6.59 3.33
C LYS A 584 -16.67 7.37 2.04
N GLN A 585 -15.63 7.94 1.43
CA GLN A 585 -15.74 8.66 0.17
C GLN A 585 -16.23 7.74 -0.97
N GLU A 586 -15.73 6.51 -1.03
CA GLU A 586 -16.11 5.53 -2.05
C GLU A 586 -17.58 5.10 -1.97
N LYS A 587 -18.19 5.12 -0.78
CA LYS A 587 -19.62 4.81 -0.61
C LYS A 587 -20.53 5.73 -1.41
N VAL A 588 -20.05 6.90 -1.77
CA VAL A 588 -20.79 7.86 -2.62
C VAL A 588 -21.05 7.29 -4.03
N TYR A 589 -20.15 6.47 -4.57
CA TYR A 589 -20.32 5.87 -5.90
C TYR A 589 -21.46 4.86 -5.95
N GLY A 590 -21.63 4.09 -4.89
CA GLY A 590 -22.72 3.10 -4.76
C GLY A 590 -24.00 3.65 -4.16
N LYS A 591 -24.07 4.97 -3.86
CA LYS A 591 -25.28 5.59 -3.34
C LYS A 591 -26.31 5.70 -4.45
N LEU A 592 -27.38 4.93 -4.32
CA LEU A 592 -28.50 4.88 -5.25
C LEU A 592 -29.68 5.65 -4.67
N GLU A 593 -30.39 6.37 -5.51
CA GLU A 593 -31.67 6.96 -5.18
C GLU A 593 -32.77 5.86 -5.14
N GLU A 594 -33.89 6.12 -4.50
CA GLU A 594 -34.96 5.10 -4.35
C GLU A 594 -35.47 4.61 -5.70
N ARG A 595 -35.55 5.48 -6.71
CA ARG A 595 -35.92 5.11 -8.07
C ARG A 595 -34.90 4.16 -8.70
N GLU A 596 -33.58 4.46 -8.53
CA GLU A 596 -32.49 3.64 -9.05
C GLU A 596 -32.47 2.27 -8.35
N LYS A 597 -32.68 2.22 -7.03
CA LYS A 597 -32.81 0.96 -6.30
C LYS A 597 -33.97 0.10 -6.81
N SER A 598 -35.13 0.70 -6.99
CA SER A 598 -36.31 0.01 -7.52
C SER A 598 -36.05 -0.53 -8.92
N ASP A 599 -35.39 0.23 -9.80
CA ASP A 599 -35.03 -0.21 -11.14
C ASP A 599 -34.02 -1.38 -11.08
N LEU A 600 -32.99 -1.30 -10.23
CA LEU A 600 -32.02 -2.37 -10.06
C LEU A 600 -32.69 -3.67 -9.59
N PHE A 601 -33.57 -3.58 -8.58
CA PHE A 601 -34.30 -4.77 -8.09
C PHE A 601 -35.23 -5.37 -9.17
N ASN A 602 -35.88 -4.54 -9.95
CA ASN A 602 -36.74 -5.01 -11.06
C ASN A 602 -35.89 -5.73 -12.13
N ARG A 603 -34.75 -5.18 -12.51
CA ARG A 603 -33.84 -5.84 -13.47
C ARG A 603 -33.33 -7.17 -12.93
N LEU A 604 -32.89 -7.22 -11.66
CA LEU A 604 -32.43 -8.45 -11.04
C LEU A 604 -33.55 -9.51 -10.94
N TYR A 605 -34.80 -9.08 -10.74
CA TYR A 605 -35.94 -9.98 -10.74
C TYR A 605 -36.26 -10.54 -12.14
N ILE A 606 -36.18 -9.71 -13.17
CA ILE A 606 -36.40 -10.11 -14.56
C ILE A 606 -35.31 -11.04 -15.06
N GLU A 607 -34.03 -10.65 -14.81
CA GLU A 607 -32.82 -11.36 -15.25
C GLU A 607 -32.29 -12.32 -14.17
N LYS A 608 -33.16 -12.94 -13.38
CA LYS A 608 -32.78 -13.80 -12.25
C LYS A 608 -31.84 -14.95 -12.61
N GLU A 609 -31.94 -15.46 -13.84
CA GLU A 609 -31.09 -16.53 -14.38
C GLU A 609 -29.68 -16.02 -14.75
N ASN A 610 -29.54 -14.73 -15.04
CA ASN A 610 -28.26 -14.10 -15.37
C ASN A 610 -28.14 -12.69 -14.76
N PRO A 611 -28.02 -12.58 -13.42
CA PRO A 611 -28.00 -11.28 -12.73
C PRO A 611 -26.85 -10.38 -13.17
N ARG A 612 -25.79 -10.94 -13.78
CA ARG A 612 -24.67 -10.17 -14.32
C ARG A 612 -25.11 -9.24 -15.46
N ILE A 613 -26.04 -9.68 -16.32
CA ILE A 613 -26.58 -8.84 -17.39
C ILE A 613 -27.30 -7.64 -16.78
N ALA A 614 -28.17 -7.88 -15.80
CA ALA A 614 -28.90 -6.82 -15.09
C ALA A 614 -27.96 -5.81 -14.44
N LEU A 615 -26.94 -6.28 -13.73
CA LEU A 615 -25.97 -5.41 -13.08
C LEU A 615 -25.16 -4.58 -14.08
N ASN A 616 -24.64 -5.19 -15.13
CA ASN A 616 -23.85 -4.47 -16.15
C ASN A 616 -24.70 -3.42 -16.86
N SER A 617 -25.92 -3.77 -17.28
CA SER A 617 -26.84 -2.83 -17.90
C SER A 617 -27.17 -1.65 -16.98
N PHE A 618 -27.47 -1.94 -15.71
CA PHE A 618 -27.72 -0.91 -14.70
C PHE A 618 -26.53 0.01 -14.49
N MET A 619 -25.32 -0.56 -14.29
CA MET A 619 -24.11 0.21 -14.06
C MET A 619 -23.78 1.14 -15.23
N GLN A 620 -24.00 0.69 -16.47
CA GLN A 620 -23.80 1.50 -17.66
C GLN A 620 -24.79 2.66 -17.75
N GLU A 621 -26.08 2.37 -17.55
CA GLU A 621 -27.15 3.37 -17.67
C GLU A 621 -27.05 4.47 -16.60
N PHE A 622 -26.84 4.09 -15.37
CA PHE A 622 -26.76 5.02 -14.24
C PHE A 622 -25.34 5.51 -13.94
N ASN A 623 -24.38 5.17 -14.81
CA ASN A 623 -22.97 5.55 -14.65
C ASN A 623 -22.42 5.23 -13.24
N VAL A 624 -22.71 4.03 -12.75
CA VAL A 624 -22.19 3.50 -11.49
C VAL A 624 -20.90 2.75 -11.80
N PRO A 625 -19.73 3.22 -11.36
CA PRO A 625 -18.45 2.64 -11.74
C PRO A 625 -18.22 1.23 -11.18
N PHE A 626 -18.69 0.96 -9.96
CA PHE A 626 -18.69 -0.36 -9.32
C PHE A 626 -19.59 -0.34 -8.07
N LEU A 627 -20.01 -1.51 -7.63
CA LEU A 627 -20.90 -1.66 -6.47
C LEU A 627 -20.21 -2.25 -5.23
N ALA A 628 -18.97 -2.70 -5.38
CA ALA A 628 -18.18 -3.28 -4.30
C ALA A 628 -16.72 -2.79 -4.34
N THR A 629 -16.10 -2.67 -3.17
CA THR A 629 -14.70 -2.32 -3.00
C THR A 629 -13.90 -3.52 -2.48
N ASP A 630 -12.57 -3.45 -2.60
CA ASP A 630 -11.68 -4.39 -1.94
C ASP A 630 -11.60 -4.12 -0.43
N ARG A 631 -10.93 -5.01 0.30
CA ARG A 631 -10.73 -4.86 1.73
C ARG A 631 -9.39 -4.22 2.05
N ASN A 632 -9.40 -3.26 2.96
CA ASN A 632 -8.18 -2.80 3.60
C ASN A 632 -7.66 -3.86 4.56
N VAL A 633 -6.37 -4.12 4.53
CA VAL A 633 -5.71 -5.06 5.41
C VAL A 633 -4.45 -4.49 6.00
N LEU A 634 -4.21 -4.85 7.25
CA LEU A 634 -2.97 -4.61 7.94
C LEU A 634 -1.93 -5.62 7.45
N ASN A 635 -0.76 -5.16 7.07
CA ASN A 635 0.35 -6.00 6.66
C ASN A 635 1.39 -6.06 7.77
N LEU A 636 1.10 -6.86 8.78
CA LEU A 636 2.03 -7.19 9.86
C LEU A 636 2.55 -8.61 9.72
N PRO A 637 3.71 -8.91 10.31
CA PRO A 637 4.14 -10.29 10.49
C PRO A 637 3.03 -11.11 11.14
N ALA A 638 2.77 -12.30 10.60
CA ALA A 638 1.72 -13.24 11.03
C ALA A 638 0.27 -12.72 11.01
N ILE A 639 0.05 -11.44 10.73
CA ILE A 639 -1.27 -10.81 10.74
C ILE A 639 -1.53 -10.22 9.35
N GLY A 640 -2.26 -10.90 8.51
CA GLY A 640 -2.60 -10.43 7.15
C GLY A 640 -4.09 -10.25 6.96
N LYS A 641 -4.82 -9.72 7.95
CA LYS A 641 -6.27 -9.57 7.86
C LYS A 641 -6.74 -8.23 8.37
N SER A 642 -7.97 -7.91 8.02
CA SER A 642 -8.69 -6.76 8.54
C SER A 642 -8.72 -6.76 10.06
N MET A 643 -8.35 -5.66 10.66
CA MET A 643 -8.29 -5.51 12.11
C MET A 643 -9.02 -4.25 12.54
N THR A 644 -9.53 -4.30 13.76
CA THR A 644 -9.97 -3.10 14.44
C THR A 644 -8.76 -2.34 14.96
N PHE A 645 -8.84 -1.03 14.97
CA PHE A 645 -7.81 -0.19 15.57
C PHE A 645 -8.43 0.96 16.37
N LYS A 646 -7.65 1.48 17.28
CA LYS A 646 -7.97 2.71 18.01
C LYS A 646 -6.72 3.52 18.28
N LEU A 647 -6.88 4.82 18.27
CA LEU A 647 -5.83 5.74 18.69
C LEU A 647 -5.67 5.66 20.20
N ILE A 648 -4.42 5.46 20.66
CA ILE A 648 -4.09 5.36 22.09
C ILE A 648 -3.14 6.45 22.56
N GLY A 649 -2.53 7.20 21.65
CA GLY A 649 -1.64 8.32 21.97
C GLY A 649 -0.88 8.84 20.76
N TYR A 650 0.03 9.78 21.02
CA TYR A 650 0.86 10.44 20.06
C TYR A 650 2.32 10.45 20.51
N LYS A 651 3.23 10.47 19.54
CA LYS A 651 4.59 10.94 19.82
C LYS A 651 4.63 12.47 19.87
N ALA A 652 5.70 13.01 20.50
CA ALA A 652 5.91 14.46 20.56
C ALA A 652 5.98 15.11 19.17
N SER A 653 6.45 14.36 18.16
CA SER A 653 6.50 14.75 16.75
C SER A 653 5.16 14.65 15.98
N GLY A 654 4.10 14.16 16.64
CA GLY A 654 2.75 14.13 16.10
C GLY A 654 2.34 12.81 15.45
N GLU A 655 3.23 11.81 15.33
CA GLU A 655 2.84 10.49 14.83
C GLU A 655 1.89 9.81 15.80
N ARG A 656 0.81 9.27 15.27
CA ARG A 656 -0.21 8.59 16.05
C ARG A 656 0.28 7.21 16.45
N ILE A 657 -0.05 6.79 17.66
CA ILE A 657 0.14 5.43 18.15
C ILE A 657 -1.20 4.73 18.15
N LEU A 658 -1.30 3.68 17.36
CA LEU A 658 -2.52 2.93 17.13
C LEU A 658 -2.39 1.55 17.75
N GLU A 659 -3.39 1.15 18.54
CA GLU A 659 -3.58 -0.22 19.01
C GLU A 659 -4.44 -0.97 18.01
N PHE A 660 -3.94 -2.09 17.50
CA PHE A 660 -4.67 -3.00 16.62
C PHE A 660 -5.06 -4.26 17.38
N ASP A 661 -6.30 -4.68 17.18
CA ASP A 661 -6.80 -5.95 17.66
C ASP A 661 -7.37 -6.76 16.50
N HIS A 662 -7.40 -8.07 16.61
CA HIS A 662 -7.99 -8.90 15.58
C HIS A 662 -9.52 -8.92 15.68
N ASP A 663 -10.17 -9.13 14.55
CA ASP A 663 -11.62 -9.29 14.51
C ASP A 663 -12.01 -10.68 15.07
N HIS A 664 -12.47 -10.70 16.33
CA HIS A 664 -12.87 -11.91 17.03
C HIS A 664 -14.08 -12.64 16.41
N THR A 665 -14.79 -11.98 15.48
CA THR A 665 -15.90 -12.60 14.75
C THR A 665 -15.45 -13.49 13.59
N ARG A 666 -14.15 -13.53 13.28
CA ARG A 666 -13.58 -14.27 12.16
C ARG A 666 -12.60 -15.33 12.64
N LEU A 667 -12.53 -16.43 11.91
CA LEU A 667 -11.50 -17.43 12.11
C LEU A 667 -10.14 -16.88 11.64
N HIS A 668 -9.20 -16.81 12.55
CA HIS A 668 -7.83 -16.42 12.31
C HIS A 668 -6.87 -17.61 12.46
N SER A 669 -5.63 -17.41 12.04
CA SER A 669 -4.60 -18.38 12.37
C SER A 669 -4.36 -18.42 13.90
N PRO A 670 -3.97 -19.56 14.48
CA PRO A 670 -3.65 -19.64 15.89
C PRO A 670 -2.57 -18.63 16.35
N ILE A 671 -1.68 -18.23 15.46
CA ILE A 671 -0.63 -17.24 15.73
C ILE A 671 -1.22 -15.88 16.06
N ILE A 672 -2.27 -15.46 15.36
CA ILE A 672 -2.96 -14.17 15.62
C ILE A 672 -3.55 -14.16 17.03
N ASN A 673 -4.15 -15.26 17.45
CA ASN A 673 -4.73 -15.37 18.79
C ASN A 673 -3.67 -15.27 19.91
N GLN A 674 -2.42 -15.64 19.61
CA GLN A 674 -1.29 -15.57 20.55
C GLN A 674 -0.63 -14.19 20.60
N LEU A 675 -0.68 -13.41 19.51
CA LEU A 675 -0.06 -12.09 19.46
C LEU A 675 -0.78 -11.04 20.31
N GLY A 676 -2.06 -11.25 20.62
CA GLY A 676 -2.88 -10.26 21.32
C GLY A 676 -2.98 -8.94 20.55
N LYS A 677 -3.01 -7.84 21.30
CA LYS A 677 -3.04 -6.48 20.74
C LYS A 677 -1.66 -6.05 20.27
N VAL A 678 -1.62 -5.32 19.16
CA VAL A 678 -0.38 -4.84 18.54
C VAL A 678 -0.41 -3.33 18.43
N ASN A 679 0.62 -2.67 19.00
CA ASN A 679 0.77 -1.22 18.92
C ASN A 679 1.70 -0.84 17.77
N ILE A 680 1.23 0.06 16.90
CA ILE A 680 1.99 0.58 15.77
C ILE A 680 2.02 2.09 15.87
N THR A 681 3.22 2.66 15.82
CA THR A 681 3.39 4.08 15.57
C THR A 681 3.33 4.31 14.06
N GLU A 682 2.45 5.20 13.61
CA GLU A 682 2.40 5.61 12.21
C GLU A 682 3.70 6.30 11.79
N ASN A 683 3.99 6.32 10.52
CA ASN A 683 5.24 6.85 9.97
C ASN A 683 5.27 8.39 9.88
N LYS A 684 4.13 9.01 9.99
CA LYS A 684 3.93 10.47 9.91
C LYS A 684 2.63 10.90 10.59
N SER A 685 2.58 12.15 10.99
CA SER A 685 1.37 12.79 11.48
C SER A 685 0.34 12.98 10.35
N LEU A 686 -0.92 13.25 10.69
CA LEU A 686 -1.93 13.63 9.71
C LEU A 686 -1.59 14.97 9.06
N SER A 687 -1.05 15.91 9.83
CA SER A 687 -0.62 17.21 9.32
C SER A 687 0.53 17.09 8.31
N ALA A 688 1.55 16.27 8.59
CA ALA A 688 2.63 16.01 7.64
C ALA A 688 2.10 15.34 6.36
N TYR A 689 1.19 14.38 6.50
CA TYR A 689 0.53 13.75 5.35
C TYR A 689 -0.22 14.77 4.49
N LEU A 690 -0.99 15.66 5.09
CA LEU A 690 -1.76 16.68 4.35
C LEU A 690 -0.86 17.71 3.67
N ARG A 691 0.27 18.09 4.30
CA ARG A 691 1.27 18.93 3.63
C ARG A 691 1.90 18.22 2.41
N GLN A 692 2.12 16.91 2.50
CA GLN A 692 2.57 16.13 1.32
C GLN A 692 1.52 16.17 0.21
N LEU A 693 0.23 16.01 0.54
CA LEU A 693 -0.85 16.12 -0.45
C LEU A 693 -0.94 17.52 -1.07
N ASP A 694 -0.84 18.58 -0.25
CA ASP A 694 -0.82 19.96 -0.75
C ASP A 694 0.36 20.20 -1.69
N GLY A 695 1.55 19.72 -1.33
CA GLY A 695 2.74 19.77 -2.18
C GLY A 695 2.58 18.98 -3.51
N MET A 696 1.69 18.01 -3.55
CA MET A 696 1.31 17.25 -4.76
C MET A 696 0.13 17.90 -5.52
N GLY A 697 -0.33 19.07 -5.11
CA GLY A 697 -1.41 19.81 -5.77
C GLY A 697 -2.83 19.33 -5.43
N GLU A 698 -3.02 18.56 -4.34
CA GLU A 698 -4.35 18.18 -3.89
C GLU A 698 -5.12 19.34 -3.25
N ASP A 699 -6.42 19.37 -3.45
CA ASP A 699 -7.31 20.27 -2.70
C ASP A 699 -7.52 19.73 -1.29
N ILE A 700 -6.76 20.26 -0.35
CA ILE A 700 -6.77 19.82 1.06
C ILE A 700 -8.16 19.96 1.69
N SER A 701 -9.00 20.87 1.21
CA SER A 701 -10.36 21.04 1.75
C SER A 701 -11.23 19.79 1.60
N LEU A 702 -10.89 18.88 0.70
CA LEU A 702 -11.58 17.60 0.51
C LEU A 702 -11.20 16.54 1.54
N TYR A 703 -10.28 16.86 2.45
CA TYR A 703 -9.75 15.97 3.48
C TYR A 703 -10.02 16.51 4.90
N GLU A 704 -10.90 17.51 5.06
CA GLU A 704 -11.15 18.17 6.35
C GLU A 704 -11.64 17.25 7.46
N ASP A 705 -12.30 16.15 7.13
CA ASP A 705 -12.83 15.20 8.11
C ASP A 705 -11.86 14.05 8.43
N ILE A 706 -10.61 14.08 7.95
CA ILE A 706 -9.64 13.00 8.16
C ILE A 706 -9.33 12.76 9.65
N TRP A 707 -9.41 13.78 10.49
CA TRP A 707 -9.15 13.66 11.92
C TRP A 707 -10.26 12.92 12.70
N GLN A 708 -11.43 12.67 12.10
CA GLN A 708 -12.52 11.89 12.71
C GLN A 708 -12.19 10.39 12.78
N TYR A 709 -11.18 9.91 12.05
CA TYR A 709 -10.85 8.50 11.95
C TYR A 709 -9.79 8.08 12.95
N ASN A 710 -10.14 8.19 14.23
CA ASN A 710 -9.30 7.80 15.37
C ASN A 710 -9.51 6.35 15.79
N GLU A 711 -10.56 5.73 15.28
CA GLU A 711 -10.84 4.31 15.42
C GLU A 711 -11.47 3.77 14.14
N GLY A 712 -11.30 2.49 13.90
CA GLY A 712 -11.89 1.81 12.77
C GLY A 712 -12.13 0.35 13.10
N ALA A 713 -13.23 -0.17 12.59
CA ALA A 713 -13.52 -1.59 12.65
C ALA A 713 -13.67 -2.14 11.23
N THR A 714 -13.25 -3.37 11.03
CA THR A 714 -13.66 -4.08 9.84
C THR A 714 -15.18 -4.22 9.84
N GLU A 715 -15.78 -4.11 8.67
CA GLU A 715 -17.21 -4.39 8.54
C GLU A 715 -17.50 -5.75 9.15
N LYS A 716 -18.46 -5.79 10.09
CA LYS A 716 -18.89 -7.04 10.68
C LYS A 716 -19.27 -7.99 9.55
N VAL A 717 -18.80 -9.22 9.63
CA VAL A 717 -19.38 -10.31 8.84
C VAL A 717 -20.85 -10.30 9.20
N PHE A 718 -21.72 -10.21 8.19
CA PHE A 718 -23.16 -10.15 8.35
C PHE A 718 -23.59 -11.01 9.53
N GLU A 719 -24.27 -10.41 10.52
CA GLU A 719 -25.04 -11.21 11.43
C GLU A 719 -25.98 -12.03 10.57
N LEU A 720 -25.73 -13.33 10.51
CA LEU A 720 -26.67 -14.23 9.87
C LEU A 720 -28.03 -13.88 10.47
N TYR A 721 -28.96 -13.45 9.65
CA TYR A 721 -30.33 -13.26 10.06
C TYR A 721 -30.70 -14.47 10.90
N LYS A 722 -30.98 -14.27 12.16
CA LYS A 722 -31.71 -15.27 12.93
C LYS A 722 -33.04 -15.36 12.23
N LEU A 723 -33.16 -16.35 11.36
CA LEU A 723 -34.45 -16.79 10.86
C LEU A 723 -35.20 -17.21 12.13
N GLY A 724 -36.10 -16.35 12.57
CA GLY A 724 -36.98 -16.60 13.70
C GLY A 724 -37.83 -17.85 13.51
#